data_afcdc0034f31a1e9ceeb2a64c3197b2d
#
_entry.id   afcdc0034f31a1e9ceeb2a64c3197b2d
#
_cell.length_a   1.000
_cell.length_b   1.000
_cell.length_c   1.000
_cell.angle_alpha   90.00
_cell.angle_beta   90.00
_cell.angle_gamma   90.00
#
_symmetry.space_group_name_H-M   'P 1'
#
loop_
_entity.id
_entity.type
_entity.pdbx_description
1 polymer ?
#
loop_
_entity_poly.entity_id
_entity_poly.type
_entity_poly.pdbx_seq_one_letter_code
_entity_poly.pdbx_strand_id
1 'polypeptide(L)'
;MSQHSISKFFSNVKKEKELSNDVILDCNNPHTNINVNVDSKPKITKRKANNTEKSTKLANSNKKLKSNLTEFEKQILLFKLNHLNKLLLIQNGYRYKFFGNDALIASKILNIKLTNGKLSYDLNNPSKNDYLYSTFASASIPIERLLIHVRRLINKGYIVGIVDQIETAAIRDGNGDFNEDDDTLTTKPTKSKIFERKLTNIYSPGTFINDDDLENSVNGKSIIFINESINNYISIVSVNVFTSNIVYDEFNDNFNRSELELRLYHLEPIEIKTIGNNISSETINCIKNFQKFNSNTSHNNSNISYNHIQSSSSSPSKLFGDIISEFQENDLNNEIISFLSNLQLPLIECFYEQFQYLKEFKLSSSFEFLENYKNFSDIDNNIILDSSVLKNLEIFNNLTTGSERGTLFEILNHTLTKFGQRVLKNWIYRPLINKNLIIERYDAIDFMIKKSNSLQIERVVNLLKNCPDLELIHSRIHYNKSNRREVYIFLRKIIDILKMFQNVNDQLFSQDIFNSDLLYNFYHDFKKFSMDEFDNINNLLDMIYSPAAMDLKSSNNITDYFNENFFKYDEIKTSNDKIQSVYNELDEELLNIREITKSKGLKYLKINNEPYLIEIRKSNINIIPNDWTRISATANCIRFRSPQTIKLYKKLKYYEELHKQLCNRLFEEFINKIKTYHYQISKLIKKLGMFDAIFSLSIASSNNNYNKPNLVDIPIIKLKNSRNPISEYLLKQKTVSIFNQNSIKSSAYIENDFNLNTDNFNKNNNKNKNNKIALITGPNMGGKSSFMRQVGLITIMSQIGSFIPCDKNSILGIFNNICIRIGSNDDIFQGKSTFQIELMECKKILDIVLNNDQNNKNSLILIDELGRGTSTTDGLSIAWSVLDYFINNFNNNIAVLFITHFKQLEKFENLTNGIVKNYFMGYKLINENDLMFTYKLTPGSSNGSYGIYCAKLSGLPEIIVNRSNEISNKMESKDILNELKKVKKLINTKEMYKLHNFTERL
;
A
#
# COMPACT_ATOMS: atom_id res chain seq x y z
N MET A 1 34.32 18.75 36.57
CA MET A 1 33.97 19.91 35.73
C MET A 1 32.53 20.29 36.07
N SER A 2 32.34 21.49 36.51
CA SER A 2 31.30 21.98 37.39
C SER A 2 29.95 22.19 36.71
N GLN A 3 28.90 22.02 37.47
CA GLN A 3 27.48 22.25 37.17
C GLN A 3 27.12 23.65 36.57
N HIS A 4 28.10 24.50 36.37
CA HIS A 4 27.90 25.84 35.80
C HIS A 4 27.89 25.94 34.26
N SER A 5 28.24 24.88 33.54
CA SER A 5 28.22 24.90 32.05
C SER A 5 26.91 24.40 31.43
N ILE A 6 26.10 23.69 32.22
CA ILE A 6 24.84 23.10 31.71
C ILE A 6 23.68 24.12 31.76
N SER A 7 23.71 25.05 32.73
CA SER A 7 22.64 26.06 32.85
C SER A 7 22.69 27.15 31.76
N LYS A 8 23.84 27.39 31.14
CA LYS A 8 23.97 28.31 29.99
C LYS A 8 23.47 27.77 28.68
N PHE A 9 23.39 26.44 28.55
CA PHE A 9 22.89 25.81 27.35
C PHE A 9 21.35 25.83 27.30
N PHE A 10 20.68 25.70 28.44
CA PHE A 10 19.21 25.78 28.55
C PHE A 10 18.63 27.19 28.55
N SER A 11 19.42 28.22 28.86
CA SER A 11 18.95 29.63 28.77
C SER A 11 18.89 30.16 27.33
N ASN A 12 19.70 29.59 26.42
CA ASN A 12 19.63 29.97 24.99
C ASN A 12 18.50 29.28 24.23
N VAL A 13 18.08 28.06 24.67
CA VAL A 13 16.95 27.34 24.05
C VAL A 13 15.58 27.99 24.44
N LYS A 14 15.49 28.68 25.59
CA LYS A 14 14.27 29.42 25.98
C LYS A 14 14.10 30.72 25.21
N LYS A 15 15.18 31.38 24.80
CA LYS A 15 15.09 32.64 24.02
C LYS A 15 14.77 32.40 22.53
N GLU A 16 15.09 31.25 21.98
CA GLU A 16 14.66 30.88 20.62
C GLU A 16 13.20 30.36 20.55
N LYS A 17 12.64 29.93 21.68
CA LYS A 17 11.22 29.51 21.72
C LYS A 17 10.23 30.65 21.89
N GLU A 18 10.65 31.80 22.45
CA GLU A 18 9.77 32.95 22.57
C GLU A 18 9.71 33.84 21.32
N LEU A 19 10.61 33.67 20.36
CA LEU A 19 10.58 34.35 19.05
C LEU A 19 9.92 33.51 17.94
N SER A 20 9.46 32.28 18.24
CA SER A 20 8.81 31.40 17.27
C SER A 20 7.30 31.22 17.49
N ASN A 21 6.71 31.85 18.48
CA ASN A 21 5.29 31.64 18.80
C ASN A 21 4.30 32.64 18.18
N ASP A 22 4.77 33.62 17.40
CA ASP A 22 3.86 34.63 16.80
C ASP A 22 3.57 34.43 15.30
N VAL A 23 3.93 33.32 14.70
CA VAL A 23 3.47 32.98 13.34
C VAL A 23 3.22 31.47 13.23
N ILE A 24 2.30 30.94 14.01
CA ILE A 24 1.63 29.67 13.67
C ILE A 24 0.36 30.06 12.90
N LEU A 25 0.54 30.37 11.64
CA LEU A 25 -0.53 30.29 10.67
C LEU A 25 -0.81 28.79 10.44
N ASP A 26 -2.01 28.40 10.81
CA ASP A 26 -2.63 27.11 10.61
C ASP A 26 -2.43 26.61 9.16
N CYS A 27 -1.39 25.85 8.90
CA CYS A 27 -1.11 25.26 7.58
C CYS A 27 -1.85 23.94 7.31
N ASN A 28 -2.91 23.66 8.08
CA ASN A 28 -3.71 22.44 7.93
C ASN A 28 -5.03 22.63 7.17
N ASN A 29 -5.24 23.78 6.49
CA ASN A 29 -6.45 23.93 5.69
C ASN A 29 -6.13 24.59 4.33
N PRO A 30 -5.96 23.82 3.25
CA PRO A 30 -5.82 24.40 1.91
C PRO A 30 -7.16 24.79 1.26
N HIS A 31 -8.26 24.81 1.99
CA HIS A 31 -9.60 25.13 1.48
C HIS A 31 -10.29 26.19 2.35
N THR A 32 -9.88 27.44 2.23
CA THR A 32 -10.79 28.56 2.47
C THR A 32 -11.42 28.97 1.14
N ASN A 33 -12.62 28.45 0.91
CA ASN A 33 -13.50 28.91 -0.14
C ASN A 33 -13.86 30.37 0.13
N ILE A 34 -13.43 31.26 -0.75
CA ILE A 34 -13.98 32.60 -0.84
C ILE A 34 -15.31 32.45 -1.58
N ASN A 35 -16.40 32.29 -0.83
CA ASN A 35 -17.75 32.48 -1.35
C ASN A 35 -17.93 33.95 -1.75
N VAL A 36 -17.95 34.19 -3.03
CA VAL A 36 -18.49 35.44 -3.60
C VAL A 36 -20.01 35.28 -3.66
N ASN A 37 -20.71 35.75 -2.66
CA ASN A 37 -22.14 35.96 -2.70
C ASN A 37 -22.44 37.08 -3.71
N VAL A 38 -23.01 36.72 -4.85
CA VAL A 38 -23.70 37.62 -5.78
C VAL A 38 -25.16 37.57 -5.37
N ASP A 39 -25.61 38.55 -4.60
CA ASP A 39 -26.94 39.13 -4.64
C ASP A 39 -27.12 40.24 -3.60
N SER A 40 -27.00 41.47 -4.04
CA SER A 40 -27.86 42.58 -3.58
C SER A 40 -27.58 43.82 -4.43
N LYS A 41 -28.55 44.21 -5.22
CA LYS A 41 -28.60 45.48 -5.95
C LYS A 41 -28.70 46.64 -4.96
N PRO A 42 -27.89 47.67 -5.01
CA PRO A 42 -28.19 48.94 -4.40
C PRO A 42 -28.69 49.93 -5.45
N LYS A 43 -29.68 50.66 -5.02
CA LYS A 43 -30.36 51.76 -5.72
C LYS A 43 -29.41 52.93 -6.06
N ILE A 44 -29.55 53.40 -7.28
CA ILE A 44 -28.87 54.55 -7.84
C ILE A 44 -29.34 55.84 -7.13
N THR A 45 -28.46 56.59 -6.51
CA THR A 45 -28.58 58.01 -6.28
C THR A 45 -27.43 58.73 -6.94
N LYS A 46 -27.80 59.58 -7.93
CA LYS A 46 -26.92 60.45 -8.71
C LYS A 46 -26.26 61.50 -7.79
N ARG A 47 -24.91 61.53 -7.71
CA ARG A 47 -24.17 62.78 -7.50
C ARG A 47 -23.00 62.81 -8.46
N LYS A 48 -22.94 63.93 -9.20
CA LYS A 48 -21.98 64.23 -10.24
C LYS A 48 -20.61 64.63 -9.65
N ALA A 49 -19.59 64.26 -10.45
CA ALA A 49 -18.36 64.96 -10.73
C ALA A 49 -17.09 64.70 -9.88
N ASN A 50 -16.03 64.44 -10.59
CA ASN A 50 -14.61 64.52 -10.27
C ASN A 50 -13.96 63.31 -9.58
N ASN A 51 -13.69 62.26 -10.42
CA ASN A 51 -12.57 61.32 -10.17
C ASN A 51 -12.17 60.53 -11.42
N THR A 52 -12.09 61.19 -12.57
CA THR A 52 -11.65 60.55 -13.84
C THR A 52 -10.13 60.41 -13.98
N GLU A 53 -9.35 61.11 -13.14
CA GLU A 53 -7.87 60.99 -13.27
C GLU A 53 -7.22 59.89 -12.39
N LYS A 54 -7.90 59.36 -11.35
CA LYS A 54 -7.34 58.31 -10.52
C LYS A 54 -7.57 56.88 -11.09
N SER A 55 -8.66 56.67 -11.80
CA SER A 55 -8.97 55.38 -12.45
C SER A 55 -8.11 55.13 -13.68
N THR A 56 -7.74 56.14 -14.43
CA THR A 56 -6.82 56.03 -15.56
C THR A 56 -5.37 55.77 -15.13
N LYS A 57 -4.92 56.27 -13.99
CA LYS A 57 -3.58 55.91 -13.45
C LYS A 57 -3.50 54.47 -12.94
N LEU A 58 -4.56 53.95 -12.30
CA LEU A 58 -4.58 52.51 -11.92
C LEU A 58 -4.72 51.56 -13.12
N ALA A 59 -5.55 51.90 -14.11
CA ALA A 59 -5.67 51.13 -15.33
C ALA A 59 -4.37 51.14 -16.19
N ASN A 60 -3.66 52.31 -16.20
CA ASN A 60 -2.35 52.40 -16.87
C ASN A 60 -1.21 51.71 -16.06
N SER A 61 -1.30 51.63 -14.73
CA SER A 61 -0.32 50.89 -13.94
C SER A 61 -0.53 49.36 -14.12
N ASN A 62 -1.78 48.88 -14.22
CA ASN A 62 -2.08 47.49 -14.54
C ASN A 62 -1.71 47.08 -15.99
N LYS A 63 -1.85 48.01 -16.91
CA LYS A 63 -1.33 47.80 -18.30
C LYS A 63 0.20 47.80 -18.34
N LYS A 64 0.90 48.64 -17.56
CA LYS A 64 2.37 48.59 -17.46
C LYS A 64 2.86 47.29 -16.73
N LEU A 65 2.16 46.80 -15.72
CA LEU A 65 2.50 45.51 -15.07
C LEU A 65 2.31 44.32 -16.01
N LYS A 66 1.26 44.29 -16.86
CA LYS A 66 1.10 43.25 -17.90
C LYS A 66 2.14 43.29 -19.00
N SER A 67 2.79 44.43 -19.26
CA SER A 67 3.78 44.60 -20.31
C SER A 67 5.21 44.19 -19.92
N ASN A 68 5.49 43.89 -18.67
CA ASN A 68 6.85 43.63 -18.18
C ASN A 68 7.20 42.17 -17.90
N LEU A 69 6.27 41.21 -18.18
CA LEU A 69 6.58 39.79 -18.09
C LEU A 69 7.31 39.34 -19.37
N THR A 70 8.40 38.60 -19.18
CA THR A 70 9.07 37.94 -20.29
C THR A 70 8.11 36.89 -20.90
N GLU A 71 8.28 36.59 -22.18
CA GLU A 71 7.48 35.56 -22.85
C GLU A 71 7.57 34.21 -22.12
N PHE A 72 8.72 33.88 -21.55
CA PHE A 72 8.89 32.67 -20.73
C PHE A 72 8.04 32.71 -19.44
N GLU A 73 7.96 33.85 -18.74
CA GLU A 73 7.12 34.03 -17.57
C GLU A 73 5.62 33.94 -17.91
N LYS A 74 5.23 34.39 -19.09
CA LYS A 74 3.85 34.21 -19.58
C LYS A 74 3.52 32.72 -19.78
N GLN A 75 4.47 31.95 -20.33
CA GLN A 75 4.33 30.50 -20.49
C GLN A 75 4.21 29.80 -19.12
N ILE A 76 5.04 30.15 -18.12
CA ILE A 76 4.98 29.66 -16.76
C ILE A 76 3.60 29.93 -16.14
N LEU A 77 3.13 31.15 -16.29
CA LEU A 77 1.83 31.58 -15.74
C LEU A 77 0.68 30.77 -16.34
N LEU A 78 0.72 30.55 -17.65
CA LEU A 78 -0.29 29.75 -18.36
C LEU A 78 -0.33 28.30 -17.84
N PHE A 79 0.82 27.66 -17.68
CA PHE A 79 0.87 26.31 -17.10
C PHE A 79 0.36 26.29 -15.67
N LYS A 80 0.73 27.29 -14.86
CA LYS A 80 0.31 27.30 -13.46
C LYS A 80 -1.17 27.60 -13.27
N LEU A 81 -1.75 28.48 -14.05
CA LEU A 81 -3.18 28.79 -14.00
C LEU A 81 -4.04 27.58 -14.38
N ASN A 82 -3.56 26.75 -15.30
CA ASN A 82 -4.24 25.50 -15.66
C ASN A 82 -4.05 24.37 -14.61
N HIS A 83 -3.05 24.51 -13.71
CA HIS A 83 -2.68 23.47 -12.75
C HIS A 83 -2.37 24.04 -11.36
N LEU A 84 -3.30 24.82 -10.81
CA LEU A 84 -3.12 25.53 -9.52
C LEU A 84 -2.75 24.57 -8.35
N ASN A 85 -3.33 23.36 -8.35
CA ASN A 85 -3.18 22.39 -7.28
C ASN A 85 -1.87 21.57 -7.35
N LYS A 86 -1.00 21.82 -8.33
CA LYS A 86 0.21 21.03 -8.57
C LYS A 86 1.46 21.88 -8.39
N LEU A 87 2.50 21.30 -7.80
CA LEU A 87 3.84 21.91 -7.81
C LEU A 87 4.47 21.66 -9.18
N LEU A 88 4.77 22.71 -9.93
CA LEU A 88 5.29 22.59 -11.29
C LEU A 88 6.81 22.69 -11.32
N LEU A 89 7.44 21.70 -11.95
CA LEU A 89 8.86 21.64 -12.32
C LEU A 89 8.99 21.94 -13.80
N ILE A 90 9.55 23.09 -14.15
CA ILE A 90 9.66 23.55 -15.54
C ILE A 90 11.11 23.44 -15.99
N GLN A 91 11.35 22.67 -17.06
CA GLN A 91 12.67 22.50 -17.64
C GLN A 91 13.17 23.82 -18.26
N ASN A 92 14.38 24.19 -17.89
CA ASN A 92 15.10 25.32 -18.45
C ASN A 92 16.56 24.92 -18.68
N GLY A 93 16.85 24.43 -19.89
CA GLY A 93 18.15 23.87 -20.25
C GLY A 93 18.47 22.62 -19.42
N TYR A 94 19.61 22.59 -18.74
CA TYR A 94 20.08 21.46 -17.93
C TYR A 94 19.52 21.42 -16.48
N ARG A 95 18.50 22.22 -16.17
CA ARG A 95 17.91 22.30 -14.82
C ARG A 95 16.39 22.36 -14.89
N TYR A 96 15.75 21.77 -13.87
CA TYR A 96 14.35 22.04 -13.59
C TYR A 96 14.23 23.16 -12.56
N LYS A 97 13.27 24.06 -12.75
CA LYS A 97 13.02 25.21 -11.88
C LYS A 97 11.59 25.21 -11.38
N PHE A 98 11.44 25.48 -10.10
CA PHE A 98 10.17 25.87 -9.50
C PHE A 98 10.07 27.40 -9.54
N PHE A 99 8.87 27.94 -9.63
CA PHE A 99 8.63 29.38 -9.67
C PHE A 99 7.61 29.79 -8.61
N GLY A 100 7.56 31.09 -8.22
CA GLY A 100 6.60 31.67 -7.32
C GLY A 100 6.46 30.93 -5.97
N ASN A 101 5.23 30.68 -5.55
CA ASN A 101 4.94 29.97 -4.30
C ASN A 101 5.46 28.51 -4.33
N ASP A 102 5.45 27.84 -5.50
CA ASP A 102 5.99 26.50 -5.65
C ASP A 102 7.49 26.45 -5.30
N ALA A 103 8.24 27.49 -5.65
CA ALA A 103 9.66 27.60 -5.31
C ALA A 103 9.86 27.77 -3.78
N LEU A 104 8.99 28.49 -3.11
CA LEU A 104 9.03 28.66 -1.65
C LEU A 104 8.78 27.33 -0.95
N ILE A 105 7.73 26.60 -1.34
CA ILE A 105 7.40 25.27 -0.81
C ILE A 105 8.55 24.29 -1.06
N ALA A 106 9.03 24.20 -2.29
CA ALA A 106 10.12 23.32 -2.67
C ALA A 106 11.42 23.64 -1.92
N SER A 107 11.75 24.91 -1.72
CA SER A 107 12.97 25.30 -1.00
C SER A 107 12.95 24.84 0.45
N LYS A 108 11.79 24.93 1.13
CA LYS A 108 11.61 24.48 2.52
C LYS A 108 11.72 22.94 2.66
N ILE A 109 11.10 22.20 1.74
CA ILE A 109 11.05 20.73 1.82
C ILE A 109 12.36 20.09 1.38
N LEU A 110 12.95 20.61 0.30
CA LEU A 110 14.14 20.02 -0.34
C LEU A 110 15.44 20.59 0.21
N ASN A 111 15.39 21.63 1.07
CA ASN A 111 16.55 22.37 1.56
C ASN A 111 17.45 22.92 0.43
N ILE A 112 16.81 23.48 -0.62
CA ILE A 112 17.50 24.09 -1.75
C ILE A 112 17.43 25.62 -1.69
N LYS A 113 18.41 26.29 -2.33
CA LYS A 113 18.48 27.76 -2.32
C LYS A 113 17.29 28.38 -3.06
N LEU A 114 16.58 29.27 -2.38
CA LEU A 114 15.55 30.12 -2.98
C LEU A 114 16.19 31.40 -3.53
N THR A 115 15.89 31.71 -4.77
CA THR A 115 16.15 33.03 -5.36
C THR A 115 14.91 33.90 -5.13
N ASN A 116 15.07 35.02 -4.44
CA ASN A 116 13.96 35.90 -4.11
C ASN A 116 13.29 36.48 -5.36
N GLY A 117 11.96 36.62 -5.32
CA GLY A 117 11.15 37.11 -6.43
C GLY A 117 9.67 37.15 -6.05
N LYS A 118 8.79 37.39 -7.02
CA LYS A 118 7.34 37.36 -6.85
C LYS A 118 6.86 35.98 -6.46
N LEU A 119 6.02 35.88 -5.44
CA LEU A 119 5.44 34.62 -4.96
C LEU A 119 4.06 34.34 -5.56
N SER A 120 3.22 35.38 -5.72
CA SER A 120 1.86 35.22 -6.22
C SER A 120 1.81 35.08 -7.73
N TYR A 121 0.98 34.16 -8.21
CA TYR A 121 0.63 34.03 -9.62
C TYR A 121 -0.57 34.91 -10.00
N ASP A 122 -1.33 35.42 -9.03
CA ASP A 122 -2.41 36.35 -9.28
C ASP A 122 -1.85 37.79 -9.45
N LEU A 123 -1.82 38.24 -10.68
CA LEU A 123 -1.32 39.58 -11.04
C LEU A 123 -2.28 40.68 -10.60
N ASN A 124 -3.53 40.38 -10.25
CA ASN A 124 -4.54 41.31 -9.82
C ASN A 124 -4.50 41.56 -8.30
N ASN A 125 -4.06 40.51 -7.53
CA ASN A 125 -3.91 40.60 -6.07
C ASN A 125 -2.50 40.16 -5.65
N PRO A 126 -1.45 40.94 -5.96
CA PRO A 126 -0.10 40.61 -5.57
C PRO A 126 0.10 40.71 -4.06
N SER A 127 0.92 39.84 -3.47
CA SER A 127 1.28 39.91 -2.07
C SER A 127 2.05 41.22 -1.77
N LYS A 128 2.06 41.70 -0.51
CA LYS A 128 2.71 42.96 -0.12
C LYS A 128 4.18 43.08 -0.56
N ASN A 129 4.88 41.95 -0.68
CA ASN A 129 6.31 41.92 -1.05
C ASN A 129 6.53 41.72 -2.56
N ASP A 130 5.51 41.36 -3.36
CA ASP A 130 5.67 41.11 -4.79
C ASP A 130 6.00 42.36 -5.62
N TYR A 131 5.62 43.52 -5.11
CA TYR A 131 5.92 44.81 -5.74
C TYR A 131 7.43 45.16 -5.79
N LEU A 132 8.23 44.50 -4.94
CA LEU A 132 9.67 44.71 -4.88
C LEU A 132 10.46 44.00 -5.99
N TYR A 133 9.84 43.05 -6.68
CA TYR A 133 10.54 42.18 -7.65
C TYR A 133 9.95 42.30 -9.04
N SER A 134 10.81 42.22 -10.05
CA SER A 134 10.41 42.18 -11.46
C SER A 134 10.11 40.76 -11.94
N THR A 135 10.80 39.74 -11.40
CA THR A 135 10.74 38.33 -11.80
C THR A 135 10.12 37.44 -10.70
N PHE A 136 9.64 36.24 -11.05
CA PHE A 136 9.16 35.26 -10.09
C PHE A 136 10.31 34.72 -9.21
N ALA A 137 9.99 34.41 -7.95
CA ALA A 137 10.88 33.63 -7.09
C ALA A 137 11.19 32.31 -7.76
N SER A 138 12.41 31.78 -7.63
CA SER A 138 12.79 30.52 -8.25
C SER A 138 13.70 29.67 -7.38
N ALA A 139 13.54 28.36 -7.47
CA ALA A 139 14.43 27.35 -6.93
C ALA A 139 14.73 26.32 -8.01
N SER A 140 15.93 25.75 -8.06
CA SER A 140 16.32 24.88 -9.17
C SER A 140 17.01 23.60 -8.72
N ILE A 141 16.77 22.52 -9.46
CA ILE A 141 17.37 21.20 -9.26
C ILE A 141 18.03 20.71 -10.56
N PRO A 142 19.09 19.89 -10.50
CA PRO A 142 19.69 19.25 -11.68
C PRO A 142 18.74 18.21 -12.29
N ILE A 143 18.81 18.00 -13.60
CA ILE A 143 17.99 16.98 -14.31
C ILE A 143 18.25 15.59 -13.75
N GLU A 144 19.49 15.22 -13.49
CA GLU A 144 19.89 13.89 -13.00
C GLU A 144 19.27 13.51 -11.65
N ARG A 145 18.87 14.49 -10.83
CA ARG A 145 18.26 14.28 -9.52
C ARG A 145 16.75 14.54 -9.47
N LEU A 146 16.13 14.66 -10.64
CA LEU A 146 14.70 14.99 -10.75
C LEU A 146 13.82 14.04 -9.92
N LEU A 147 13.88 12.74 -10.17
CA LEU A 147 13.01 11.75 -9.53
C LEU A 147 13.22 11.66 -8.01
N ILE A 148 14.46 11.82 -7.53
CA ILE A 148 14.79 11.84 -6.09
C ILE A 148 14.08 13.01 -5.39
N HIS A 149 14.10 14.19 -6.00
CA HIS A 149 13.45 15.37 -5.43
C HIS A 149 11.93 15.31 -5.57
N VAL A 150 11.41 14.79 -6.68
CA VAL A 150 9.97 14.54 -6.87
C VAL A 150 9.45 13.61 -5.78
N ARG A 151 10.14 12.50 -5.50
CA ARG A 151 9.78 11.56 -4.43
C ARG A 151 9.70 12.25 -3.05
N ARG A 152 10.65 13.13 -2.73
CA ARG A 152 10.62 13.87 -1.45
C ARG A 152 9.42 14.81 -1.31
N LEU A 153 8.99 15.44 -2.40
CA LEU A 153 7.82 16.30 -2.42
C LEU A 153 6.53 15.49 -2.30
N ILE A 154 6.45 14.37 -3.04
CA ILE A 154 5.31 13.45 -3.02
C ILE A 154 5.11 12.83 -1.63
N ASN A 155 6.19 12.42 -0.94
CA ASN A 155 6.13 11.88 0.42
C ASN A 155 5.62 12.92 1.45
N LYS A 156 5.59 14.21 1.10
CA LYS A 156 4.94 15.27 1.88
C LYS A 156 3.50 15.54 1.45
N GLY A 157 2.93 14.72 0.56
CA GLY A 157 1.54 14.79 0.12
C GLY A 157 1.28 15.75 -1.06
N TYR A 158 2.32 16.30 -1.71
CA TYR A 158 2.14 17.19 -2.84
C TYR A 158 2.02 16.44 -4.16
N ILE A 159 1.18 16.95 -5.07
CA ILE A 159 1.12 16.51 -6.46
C ILE A 159 2.13 17.33 -7.26
N VAL A 160 2.97 16.67 -8.03
CA VAL A 160 4.09 17.28 -8.77
C VAL A 160 3.89 17.10 -10.27
N GLY A 161 3.88 18.20 -11.03
CA GLY A 161 3.85 18.22 -12.49
C GLY A 161 5.21 18.52 -13.08
N ILE A 162 5.62 17.75 -14.10
CA ILE A 162 6.86 17.95 -14.85
C ILE A 162 6.52 18.54 -16.21
N VAL A 163 7.10 19.70 -16.50
CA VAL A 163 6.95 20.40 -17.77
C VAL A 163 8.29 20.34 -18.52
N ASP A 164 8.33 19.47 -19.51
CA ASP A 164 9.53 19.27 -20.34
C ASP A 164 9.55 20.18 -21.56
N GLN A 165 10.75 20.50 -22.00
CA GLN A 165 11.01 21.21 -23.23
C GLN A 165 10.97 20.19 -24.38
N ILE A 166 10.02 20.34 -25.32
CA ILE A 166 9.81 19.41 -26.42
C ILE A 166 10.79 19.71 -27.54
N GLU A 167 11.02 21.00 -27.80
CA GLU A 167 11.94 21.44 -28.83
C GLU A 167 13.34 21.62 -28.27
N THR A 168 14.32 20.97 -28.89
CA THR A 168 15.73 21.26 -28.66
C THR A 168 16.17 22.39 -29.58
N ALA A 169 17.26 23.05 -29.21
CA ALA A 169 17.84 24.09 -30.07
C ALA A 169 18.20 23.52 -31.45
N ALA A 170 18.58 22.26 -31.52
CA ALA A 170 18.96 21.58 -32.76
C ALA A 170 17.78 21.40 -33.72
N ILE A 171 16.60 20.97 -33.19
CA ILE A 171 15.41 20.82 -34.03
C ILE A 171 14.88 22.18 -34.51
N ARG A 172 14.81 23.15 -33.58
CA ARG A 172 14.30 24.48 -33.93
C ARG A 172 15.14 25.19 -35.00
N ASP A 173 16.49 25.09 -34.85
CA ASP A 173 17.41 25.76 -35.79
C ASP A 173 17.57 24.94 -37.09
N GLY A 174 17.31 23.60 -37.05
CA GLY A 174 17.43 22.71 -38.21
C GLY A 174 16.20 22.68 -39.13
N ASN A 175 14.99 22.86 -38.61
CA ASN A 175 13.77 22.86 -39.42
C ASN A 175 13.69 23.99 -40.50
N GLY A 176 14.57 24.98 -40.44
CA GLY A 176 14.64 26.06 -41.40
C GLY A 176 15.75 25.94 -42.46
N ASP A 177 16.74 25.09 -42.20
CA ASP A 177 18.00 25.08 -42.99
C ASP A 177 18.26 23.72 -43.71
N PHE A 178 17.54 22.62 -43.40
CA PHE A 178 17.88 21.27 -43.85
C PHE A 178 16.77 20.44 -44.50
N ASN A 179 15.56 21.01 -44.76
CA ASN A 179 14.53 20.32 -45.53
C ASN A 179 14.79 20.57 -47.03
N GLU A 180 15.40 19.59 -47.68
CA GLU A 180 15.70 19.63 -49.14
C GLU A 180 14.54 19.18 -50.05
N ASP A 181 13.39 18.70 -49.49
CA ASP A 181 12.33 18.04 -50.27
C ASP A 181 11.02 18.86 -50.45
N ASP A 182 10.96 20.16 -50.08
CA ASP A 182 9.72 20.96 -50.26
C ASP A 182 9.98 22.30 -50.92
N ASP A 183 9.96 22.27 -52.25
CA ASP A 183 10.08 23.46 -53.14
C ASP A 183 8.79 24.29 -53.22
N THR A 184 7.80 24.07 -52.39
CA THR A 184 6.53 24.80 -52.41
C THR A 184 6.15 25.31 -51.03
N LEU A 185 6.46 26.55 -50.78
CA LEU A 185 5.75 27.51 -49.92
C LEU A 185 6.72 28.40 -49.13
N THR A 186 7.02 29.55 -49.71
CA THR A 186 7.68 30.69 -49.08
C THR A 186 6.81 31.32 -48.00
N THR A 187 6.67 30.71 -46.86
CA THR A 187 6.30 31.39 -45.61
C THR A 187 7.48 31.25 -44.64
N LYS A 188 8.23 32.37 -44.48
CA LYS A 188 9.28 32.49 -43.46
C LYS A 188 8.68 32.05 -42.12
N PRO A 189 9.18 31.00 -41.47
CA PRO A 189 8.66 30.62 -40.15
C PRO A 189 8.94 31.78 -39.20
N THR A 190 7.90 32.31 -38.57
CA THR A 190 8.02 33.28 -37.48
C THR A 190 8.71 32.55 -36.32
N LYS A 191 10.04 32.70 -36.22
CA LYS A 191 10.84 32.08 -35.13
C LYS A 191 10.32 32.61 -33.82
N SER A 192 9.46 31.83 -33.11
CA SER A 192 9.11 32.15 -31.74
C SER A 192 10.38 32.18 -30.91
N LYS A 193 10.59 33.25 -30.14
CA LYS A 193 11.83 33.43 -29.34
C LYS A 193 11.97 32.42 -28.21
N ILE A 194 11.00 31.52 -28.01
CA ILE A 194 10.88 30.64 -26.81
C ILE A 194 10.69 29.22 -27.28
N PHE A 195 11.30 28.30 -26.52
CA PHE A 195 11.12 26.86 -26.70
C PHE A 195 9.70 26.43 -26.32
N GLU A 196 9.11 25.52 -27.10
CA GLU A 196 7.86 24.88 -26.79
C GLU A 196 8.05 23.93 -25.60
N ARG A 197 7.09 23.98 -24.64
CA ARG A 197 7.07 23.14 -23.47
C ARG A 197 5.71 22.50 -23.32
N LYS A 198 5.71 21.28 -22.75
CA LYS A 198 4.47 20.52 -22.48
C LYS A 198 4.55 19.88 -21.10
N LEU A 199 3.41 19.79 -20.43
CA LEU A 199 3.29 18.98 -19.22
C LEU A 199 3.36 17.50 -19.62
N THR A 200 4.47 16.85 -19.34
CA THR A 200 4.75 15.48 -19.80
C THR A 200 4.28 14.45 -18.77
N ASN A 201 4.56 14.70 -17.50
CA ASN A 201 4.25 13.77 -16.45
C ASN A 201 3.68 14.51 -15.22
N ILE A 202 2.75 13.85 -14.55
CA ILE A 202 2.21 14.26 -13.26
C ILE A 202 2.40 13.09 -12.29
N TYR A 203 2.73 13.38 -11.04
CA TYR A 203 2.92 12.38 -9.99
C TYR A 203 2.20 12.78 -8.72
N SER A 204 1.50 11.82 -8.12
CA SER A 204 0.92 11.89 -6.78
C SER A 204 1.46 10.77 -5.89
N PRO A 205 1.18 10.74 -4.58
CA PRO A 205 1.60 9.65 -3.72
C PRO A 205 1.20 8.26 -4.22
N GLY A 206 0.00 8.12 -4.75
CA GLY A 206 -0.52 6.85 -5.28
C GLY A 206 -0.07 6.52 -6.70
N THR A 207 0.25 7.52 -7.55
CA THR A 207 0.57 7.32 -8.97
C THR A 207 2.06 7.30 -9.27
N PHE A 208 2.93 7.60 -8.29
CA PHE A 208 4.37 7.59 -8.47
C PHE A 208 4.92 6.16 -8.43
N ILE A 209 5.34 5.66 -9.57
CA ILE A 209 5.97 4.35 -9.75
C ILE A 209 7.40 4.58 -10.22
N ASN A 210 8.41 4.26 -9.40
CA ASN A 210 9.83 4.44 -9.73
C ASN A 210 10.61 3.13 -9.57
N ASP A 211 11.80 3.07 -10.18
CA ASP A 211 12.69 1.91 -10.14
C ASP A 211 13.13 1.53 -8.73
N ASP A 212 13.33 2.51 -7.83
CA ASP A 212 13.65 2.26 -6.42
C ASP A 212 12.50 1.58 -5.63
N ASP A 213 11.27 1.66 -6.12
CA ASP A 213 10.11 0.98 -5.53
C ASP A 213 10.14 -0.54 -5.81
N LEU A 214 10.94 -1.00 -6.78
CA LEU A 214 11.16 -2.43 -7.07
C LEU A 214 11.79 -3.17 -5.86
N GLU A 215 12.60 -2.48 -5.07
CA GLU A 215 13.32 -3.12 -3.95
C GLU A 215 12.58 -3.01 -2.61
N ASN A 216 11.79 -1.95 -2.36
CA ASN A 216 11.35 -1.58 -1.02
C ASN A 216 9.83 -1.62 -0.74
N SER A 217 8.95 -1.72 -1.74
CA SER A 217 7.50 -1.72 -1.53
C SER A 217 6.87 -3.07 -1.80
N VAL A 218 6.47 -3.75 -0.73
CA VAL A 218 5.69 -4.99 -0.80
C VAL A 218 4.23 -4.70 -1.12
N ASN A 219 3.71 -3.60 -0.56
CA ASN A 219 2.32 -3.20 -0.68
C ASN A 219 2.13 -2.35 -1.93
N GLY A 220 1.22 -2.76 -2.79
CA GLY A 220 0.79 -1.94 -3.91
C GLY A 220 0.23 -0.60 -3.45
N LYS A 221 0.39 0.46 -4.26
CA LYS A 221 -0.20 1.77 -4.00
C LYS A 221 -1.64 1.78 -4.48
N SER A 222 -2.57 1.79 -3.53
CA SER A 222 -4.01 1.83 -3.81
C SER A 222 -4.54 3.26 -3.69
N ILE A 223 -5.41 3.65 -4.63
CA ILE A 223 -6.12 4.93 -4.64
C ILE A 223 -7.59 4.61 -4.54
N ILE A 224 -8.27 5.11 -3.50
CA ILE A 224 -9.69 4.85 -3.27
C ILE A 224 -10.53 6.10 -3.47
N PHE A 225 -11.65 5.94 -4.16
CA PHE A 225 -12.71 6.93 -4.30
C PHE A 225 -13.94 6.46 -3.53
N ILE A 226 -14.54 7.35 -2.76
CA ILE A 226 -15.65 7.08 -1.86
C ILE A 226 -16.78 8.05 -2.17
N ASN A 227 -17.97 7.54 -2.44
CA ASN A 227 -19.20 8.31 -2.58
C ASN A 227 -20.19 7.87 -1.52
N GLU A 228 -20.72 8.82 -0.77
CA GLU A 228 -21.71 8.59 0.27
C GLU A 228 -23.06 9.16 -0.18
N SER A 229 -24.03 8.26 -0.31
CA SER A 229 -25.41 8.60 -0.64
C SER A 229 -26.25 8.82 0.62
N ILE A 230 -27.47 9.33 0.44
CA ILE A 230 -28.47 9.46 1.51
C ILE A 230 -28.70 8.07 2.14
N ASN A 231 -28.91 8.00 3.45
CA ASN A 231 -29.13 6.77 4.22
C ASN A 231 -27.90 5.89 4.51
N ASN A 232 -26.72 6.49 4.65
CA ASN A 232 -25.48 5.77 5.00
C ASN A 232 -25.07 4.69 3.98
N TYR A 233 -25.55 4.79 2.74
CA TYR A 233 -25.13 3.91 1.65
C TYR A 233 -23.84 4.45 1.03
N ILE A 234 -22.79 3.63 1.00
CA ILE A 234 -21.45 4.00 0.56
C ILE A 234 -21.07 3.16 -0.64
N SER A 235 -20.61 3.83 -1.69
CA SER A 235 -20.01 3.22 -2.88
C SER A 235 -18.51 3.51 -2.90
N ILE A 236 -17.69 2.51 -3.20
CA ILE A 236 -16.24 2.63 -3.25
C ILE A 236 -15.68 2.04 -4.53
N VAL A 237 -14.65 2.69 -5.08
CA VAL A 237 -13.80 2.12 -6.12
C VAL A 237 -12.35 2.34 -5.74
N SER A 238 -11.55 1.31 -5.76
CA SER A 238 -10.14 1.33 -5.43
C SER A 238 -9.31 0.75 -6.57
N VAL A 239 -8.32 1.48 -7.05
CA VAL A 239 -7.38 1.00 -8.06
C VAL A 239 -6.00 0.84 -7.45
N ASN A 240 -5.44 -0.36 -7.56
CA ASN A 240 -4.04 -0.60 -7.21
C ASN A 240 -3.17 -0.42 -8.46
N VAL A 241 -2.38 0.63 -8.47
CA VAL A 241 -1.57 1.01 -9.63
C VAL A 241 -0.44 0.01 -9.93
N PHE A 242 0.03 -0.76 -8.93
CA PHE A 242 1.10 -1.74 -9.11
C PHE A 242 0.63 -3.04 -9.77
N THR A 243 -0.59 -3.46 -9.44
CA THR A 243 -1.15 -4.74 -9.92
C THR A 243 -2.22 -4.54 -10.99
N SER A 244 -2.62 -3.30 -11.28
CA SER A 244 -3.74 -2.93 -12.15
C SER A 244 -5.10 -3.48 -11.69
N ASN A 245 -5.22 -4.00 -10.48
CA ASN A 245 -6.47 -4.50 -9.94
C ASN A 245 -7.40 -3.33 -9.57
N ILE A 246 -8.67 -3.46 -9.95
CA ILE A 246 -9.75 -2.54 -9.62
C ILE A 246 -10.70 -3.28 -8.66
N VAL A 247 -10.85 -2.77 -7.45
CA VAL A 247 -11.77 -3.33 -6.46
C VAL A 247 -12.90 -2.35 -6.23
N TYR A 248 -14.13 -2.80 -6.38
CA TYR A 248 -15.32 -1.98 -6.18
C TYR A 248 -16.28 -2.64 -5.19
N ASP A 249 -17.10 -1.85 -4.52
CA ASP A 249 -18.15 -2.35 -3.62
C ASP A 249 -19.21 -1.29 -3.31
N GLU A 250 -20.38 -1.78 -2.91
CA GLU A 250 -21.53 -0.97 -2.46
C GLU A 250 -22.14 -1.61 -1.23
N PHE A 251 -22.29 -0.84 -0.17
CA PHE A 251 -22.76 -1.36 1.11
C PHE A 251 -23.47 -0.30 1.94
N ASN A 252 -24.38 -0.76 2.79
CA ASN A 252 -24.94 0.05 3.85
C ASN A 252 -24.04 -0.01 5.07
N ASP A 253 -23.69 1.15 5.63
CA ASP A 253 -22.84 1.23 6.81
C ASP A 253 -23.61 1.78 8.00
N ASN A 254 -23.19 1.38 9.18
CA ASN A 254 -23.73 1.90 10.43
C ASN A 254 -23.10 3.25 10.82
N PHE A 255 -23.60 3.90 11.85
CA PHE A 255 -23.11 5.18 12.36
C PHE A 255 -21.58 5.18 12.65
N ASN A 256 -21.00 4.04 13.00
CA ASN A 256 -19.57 3.93 13.33
C ASN A 256 -18.67 3.76 12.12
N ARG A 257 -19.22 3.61 10.95
CA ARG A 257 -18.46 3.37 9.69
C ARG A 257 -17.56 2.13 9.77
N SER A 258 -18.05 1.06 10.42
CA SER A 258 -17.27 -0.17 10.62
C SER A 258 -17.02 -0.92 9.31
N GLU A 259 -17.97 -0.88 8.37
CA GLU A 259 -17.81 -1.52 7.07
C GLU A 259 -16.84 -0.73 6.17
N LEU A 260 -16.85 0.59 6.24
CA LEU A 260 -15.87 1.43 5.57
C LEU A 260 -14.46 1.22 6.18
N GLU A 261 -14.35 1.18 7.51
CA GLU A 261 -13.09 0.91 8.20
C GLU A 261 -12.50 -0.44 7.76
N LEU A 262 -13.33 -1.48 7.68
CA LEU A 262 -12.93 -2.81 7.20
C LEU A 262 -12.27 -2.73 5.82
N ARG A 263 -12.92 -2.05 4.86
CA ARG A 263 -12.41 -1.93 3.48
C ARG A 263 -11.14 -1.11 3.40
N LEU A 264 -11.02 -0.04 4.20
CA LEU A 264 -9.79 0.74 4.29
C LEU A 264 -8.60 -0.10 4.79
N TYR A 265 -8.81 -0.98 5.78
CA TYR A 265 -7.75 -1.88 6.26
C TYR A 265 -7.35 -2.94 5.24
N HIS A 266 -8.30 -3.49 4.47
CA HIS A 266 -8.01 -4.48 3.44
C HIS A 266 -7.37 -3.89 2.18
N LEU A 267 -7.77 -2.67 1.78
CA LEU A 267 -7.30 -2.02 0.56
C LEU A 267 -6.01 -1.21 0.76
N GLU A 268 -5.66 -0.87 2.00
CA GLU A 268 -4.46 -0.11 2.40
C GLU A 268 -4.20 1.12 1.50
N PRO A 269 -5.17 2.04 1.33
CA PRO A 269 -5.02 3.14 0.40
C PRO A 269 -3.96 4.14 0.86
N ILE A 270 -3.18 4.65 -0.11
CA ILE A 270 -2.25 5.77 0.08
C ILE A 270 -2.94 7.10 -0.23
N GLU A 271 -3.91 7.08 -1.15
CA GLU A 271 -4.75 8.23 -1.46
C GLU A 271 -6.22 7.89 -1.26
N ILE A 272 -6.91 8.75 -0.53
CA ILE A 272 -8.36 8.66 -0.29
C ILE A 272 -9.00 9.92 -0.86
N LYS A 273 -10.01 9.74 -1.70
CA LYS A 273 -10.78 10.82 -2.29
C LYS A 273 -12.26 10.59 -2.06
N THR A 274 -12.94 11.62 -1.60
CA THR A 274 -14.39 11.59 -1.40
C THR A 274 -15.07 12.45 -2.47
N ILE A 275 -16.20 11.98 -2.98
CA ILE A 275 -16.96 12.61 -4.06
C ILE A 275 -18.31 13.04 -3.53
N GLY A 276 -18.82 14.15 -4.05
CA GLY A 276 -20.19 14.60 -3.74
C GLY A 276 -20.28 15.57 -2.57
N ASN A 277 -21.50 16.13 -2.37
CA ASN A 277 -21.75 17.18 -1.38
C ASN A 277 -22.26 16.65 -0.02
N ASN A 278 -22.56 15.35 0.08
CA ASN A 278 -23.30 14.76 1.20
C ASN A 278 -22.45 13.90 2.13
N ILE A 279 -21.13 14.14 2.21
CA ILE A 279 -20.25 13.32 3.05
C ILE A 279 -20.45 13.69 4.51
N SER A 280 -20.76 12.66 5.31
CA SER A 280 -21.02 12.79 6.73
C SER A 280 -19.74 13.08 7.53
N SER A 281 -19.91 13.70 8.70
CA SER A 281 -18.83 13.92 9.67
C SER A 281 -18.22 12.60 10.15
N GLU A 282 -19.02 11.54 10.21
CA GLU A 282 -18.66 10.18 10.63
C GLU A 282 -17.68 9.55 9.64
N THR A 283 -17.96 9.65 8.34
CA THR A 283 -17.07 9.16 7.27
C THR A 283 -15.74 9.91 7.27
N ILE A 284 -15.77 11.24 7.42
CA ILE A 284 -14.54 12.05 7.52
C ILE A 284 -13.71 11.66 8.75
N ASN A 285 -14.37 11.41 9.90
CA ASN A 285 -13.68 11.00 11.13
C ASN A 285 -13.08 9.61 10.99
N CYS A 286 -13.79 8.66 10.36
CA CYS A 286 -13.26 7.33 10.07
C CYS A 286 -11.96 7.41 9.23
N ILE A 287 -11.96 8.21 8.15
CA ILE A 287 -10.79 8.42 7.30
C ILE A 287 -9.63 9.06 8.08
N LYS A 288 -9.90 10.09 8.89
CA LYS A 288 -8.87 10.75 9.71
C LYS A 288 -8.26 9.80 10.75
N ASN A 289 -9.06 8.94 11.37
CA ASN A 289 -8.57 7.94 12.33
C ASN A 289 -7.68 6.91 11.64
N PHE A 290 -8.08 6.44 10.46
CA PHE A 290 -7.26 5.55 9.65
C PHE A 290 -5.91 6.19 9.26
N GLN A 291 -5.89 7.47 8.87
CA GLN A 291 -4.68 8.22 8.59
C GLN A 291 -3.74 8.31 9.81
N LYS A 292 -4.29 8.65 10.99
CA LYS A 292 -3.51 8.74 12.24
C LYS A 292 -2.91 7.40 12.64
N PHE A 293 -3.69 6.31 12.56
CA PHE A 293 -3.21 4.98 12.88
C PHE A 293 -1.97 4.61 12.04
N ASN A 294 -2.06 4.81 10.73
CA ASN A 294 -0.97 4.49 9.81
C ASN A 294 0.24 5.44 9.95
N SER A 295 0.05 6.71 10.33
CA SER A 295 1.16 7.64 10.57
C SER A 295 1.99 7.25 11.80
N ASN A 296 1.38 6.61 12.80
CA ASN A 296 2.05 6.17 14.01
C ASN A 296 2.76 4.81 13.85
N THR A 297 2.30 3.97 12.93
CA THR A 297 2.80 2.60 12.74
C THR A 297 3.88 2.47 11.68
N SER A 298 3.98 3.41 10.73
CA SER A 298 4.95 3.30 9.64
C SER A 298 6.25 4.05 9.93
N HIS A 299 7.38 3.34 9.98
CA HIS A 299 8.72 3.94 9.87
C HIS A 299 8.93 4.67 8.53
N ASN A 300 8.08 4.44 7.55
CA ASN A 300 8.01 5.16 6.29
C ASN A 300 7.02 6.32 6.44
N ASN A 301 7.52 7.55 6.44
CA ASN A 301 6.80 8.83 6.47
C ASN A 301 5.86 9.06 5.26
N SER A 302 5.13 8.06 4.79
CA SER A 302 4.12 8.24 3.76
C SER A 302 2.80 8.69 4.42
N ASN A 303 2.59 9.99 4.47
CA ASN A 303 1.30 10.53 4.88
C ASN A 303 0.24 10.12 3.84
N ILE A 304 -0.80 9.41 4.29
CA ILE A 304 -1.98 9.12 3.46
C ILE A 304 -2.62 10.45 3.10
N SER A 305 -2.77 10.73 1.81
CA SER A 305 -3.40 11.96 1.35
C SER A 305 -4.92 11.81 1.32
N TYR A 306 -5.63 12.82 1.82
CA TYR A 306 -7.08 12.91 1.76
C TYR A 306 -7.49 14.19 1.03
N ASN A 307 -8.35 14.08 0.03
CA ASN A 307 -8.89 15.18 -0.74
C ASN A 307 -10.40 14.98 -0.98
N HIS A 308 -11.14 16.08 -0.92
CA HIS A 308 -12.56 16.11 -1.28
C HIS A 308 -12.74 16.69 -2.68
N ILE A 309 -13.55 16.03 -3.52
CA ILE A 309 -13.90 16.46 -4.88
C ILE A 309 -15.39 16.84 -4.89
N GLN A 310 -15.69 18.08 -5.23
CA GLN A 310 -17.07 18.49 -5.47
C GLN A 310 -17.53 17.83 -6.75
N SER A 311 -18.63 17.08 -6.72
CA SER A 311 -19.23 16.50 -7.92
C SER A 311 -19.58 17.60 -8.90
N SER A 312 -19.17 17.44 -10.15
CA SER A 312 -19.71 18.23 -11.24
C SER A 312 -21.22 17.94 -11.30
N SER A 313 -22.07 18.97 -11.26
CA SER A 313 -23.54 18.86 -11.29
C SER A 313 -24.09 18.41 -12.66
N SER A 314 -23.44 17.45 -13.29
CA SER A 314 -23.86 16.86 -14.57
C SER A 314 -24.93 15.82 -14.32
N SER A 315 -25.96 15.80 -15.17
CA SER A 315 -27.03 14.79 -15.10
C SER A 315 -26.46 13.37 -15.25
N PRO A 316 -27.01 12.36 -14.55
CA PRO A 316 -26.54 10.98 -14.63
C PRO A 316 -26.39 10.44 -16.05
N SER A 317 -27.30 10.78 -16.93
CA SER A 317 -27.29 10.42 -18.35
C SER A 317 -26.11 11.02 -19.12
N LYS A 318 -25.66 12.21 -18.72
CA LYS A 318 -24.48 12.86 -19.31
C LYS A 318 -23.19 12.21 -18.85
N LEU A 319 -23.05 11.93 -17.54
CA LEU A 319 -21.90 11.17 -16.99
C LEU A 319 -21.74 9.81 -17.67
N PHE A 320 -22.86 9.08 -17.84
CA PHE A 320 -22.83 7.79 -18.51
C PHE A 320 -22.49 7.93 -20.00
N GLY A 321 -23.04 8.95 -20.68
CA GLY A 321 -22.67 9.27 -22.06
C GLY A 321 -21.20 9.63 -22.24
N ASP A 322 -20.64 10.42 -21.32
CA ASP A 322 -19.21 10.82 -21.32
C ASP A 322 -18.31 9.60 -21.09
N ILE A 323 -18.69 8.69 -20.16
CA ILE A 323 -17.96 7.42 -19.96
C ILE A 323 -17.97 6.59 -21.25
N ILE A 324 -19.15 6.36 -21.83
CA ILE A 324 -19.28 5.54 -23.03
C ILE A 324 -18.48 6.13 -24.18
N SER A 325 -18.55 7.44 -24.43
CA SER A 325 -17.82 8.07 -25.52
C SER A 325 -16.33 7.91 -25.37
N GLU A 326 -15.78 8.08 -24.17
CA GLU A 326 -14.34 7.90 -23.91
C GLU A 326 -13.90 6.43 -24.02
N PHE A 327 -14.75 5.48 -23.60
CA PHE A 327 -14.45 4.06 -23.75
C PHE A 327 -14.61 3.59 -25.21
N GLN A 328 -15.53 4.16 -26.00
CA GLN A 328 -15.67 3.86 -27.43
C GLN A 328 -14.54 4.42 -28.28
N GLU A 329 -14.02 5.60 -27.96
CA GLU A 329 -12.86 6.18 -28.64
C GLU A 329 -11.58 5.35 -28.48
N ASN A 330 -11.50 4.50 -27.43
CA ASN A 330 -10.32 3.70 -27.11
C ASN A 330 -10.45 2.19 -27.49
N ASP A 331 -11.37 1.81 -28.39
CA ASP A 331 -11.65 0.41 -28.78
C ASP A 331 -11.93 -0.54 -27.58
N LEU A 332 -12.42 0.00 -26.46
CA LEU A 332 -12.69 -0.78 -25.27
C LEU A 332 -13.94 -1.65 -25.44
N ASN A 333 -13.77 -2.92 -25.07
CA ASN A 333 -14.73 -4.00 -25.27
C ASN A 333 -16.16 -3.65 -24.83
N ASN A 334 -17.14 -3.99 -25.64
CA ASN A 334 -18.57 -3.93 -25.32
C ASN A 334 -18.93 -4.60 -23.99
N GLU A 335 -18.10 -5.52 -23.50
CA GLU A 335 -18.22 -6.21 -22.21
C GLU A 335 -18.08 -5.26 -21.02
N ILE A 336 -17.13 -4.31 -21.06
CA ILE A 336 -16.94 -3.33 -19.97
C ILE A 336 -18.10 -2.35 -19.94
N ILE A 337 -18.58 -1.92 -21.10
CA ILE A 337 -19.75 -1.03 -21.21
C ILE A 337 -20.99 -1.74 -20.64
N SER A 338 -21.19 -3.01 -21.00
CA SER A 338 -22.26 -3.84 -20.46
C SER A 338 -22.14 -4.02 -18.93
N PHE A 339 -20.93 -4.23 -18.44
CA PHE A 339 -20.66 -4.32 -17.00
C PHE A 339 -21.03 -3.01 -16.29
N LEU A 340 -20.53 -1.86 -16.75
CA LEU A 340 -20.79 -0.55 -16.14
C LEU A 340 -22.27 -0.18 -16.19
N SER A 341 -23.01 -0.58 -17.24
CA SER A 341 -24.44 -0.29 -17.36
C SER A 341 -25.30 -0.98 -16.30
N ASN A 342 -24.80 -2.05 -15.68
CA ASN A 342 -25.49 -2.81 -14.65
C ASN A 342 -25.23 -2.29 -13.22
N LEU A 343 -24.33 -1.30 -13.05
CA LEU A 343 -23.97 -0.74 -11.76
C LEU A 343 -24.92 0.38 -11.33
N GLN A 344 -24.98 0.65 -10.03
CA GLN A 344 -25.75 1.78 -9.48
C GLN A 344 -25.04 3.11 -9.73
N LEU A 345 -25.80 4.18 -9.83
CA LEU A 345 -25.32 5.51 -10.18
C LEU A 345 -24.16 6.02 -9.29
N PRO A 346 -24.23 5.93 -7.93
CA PRO A 346 -23.13 6.41 -7.08
C PRO A 346 -21.80 5.69 -7.33
N LEU A 347 -21.86 4.42 -7.71
CA LEU A 347 -20.68 3.64 -8.05
C LEU A 347 -20.13 4.05 -9.43
N ILE A 348 -21.00 4.31 -10.40
CA ILE A 348 -20.61 4.83 -11.72
C ILE A 348 -19.89 6.19 -11.58
N GLU A 349 -20.36 7.06 -10.70
CA GLU A 349 -19.70 8.33 -10.40
C GLU A 349 -18.27 8.09 -9.82
N CYS A 350 -18.11 7.12 -8.93
CA CYS A 350 -16.79 6.74 -8.43
C CYS A 350 -15.86 6.23 -9.54
N PHE A 351 -16.37 5.38 -10.45
CA PHE A 351 -15.61 4.89 -11.60
C PHE A 351 -15.19 6.02 -12.53
N TYR A 352 -16.13 6.93 -12.85
CA TYR A 352 -15.85 8.06 -13.74
C TYR A 352 -14.77 8.99 -13.18
N GLU A 353 -14.94 9.46 -11.95
CA GLU A 353 -14.00 10.38 -11.33
C GLU A 353 -12.61 9.72 -11.15
N GLN A 354 -12.57 8.43 -10.86
CA GLN A 354 -11.32 7.69 -10.75
C GLN A 354 -10.66 7.47 -12.11
N PHE A 355 -11.43 7.18 -13.15
CA PHE A 355 -10.93 7.08 -14.52
C PHE A 355 -10.33 8.41 -14.99
N GLN A 356 -11.08 9.53 -14.83
CA GLN A 356 -10.60 10.87 -15.18
C GLN A 356 -9.34 11.23 -14.42
N TYR A 357 -9.31 10.91 -13.12
CA TYR A 357 -8.10 11.12 -12.32
C TYR A 357 -6.91 10.34 -12.87
N LEU A 358 -7.05 9.04 -13.11
CA LEU A 358 -5.96 8.21 -13.62
C LEU A 358 -5.56 8.56 -15.07
N LYS A 359 -6.51 9.03 -15.90
CA LYS A 359 -6.24 9.55 -17.25
C LYS A 359 -5.29 10.75 -17.22
N GLU A 360 -5.46 11.65 -16.24
CA GLU A 360 -4.54 12.78 -16.04
C GLU A 360 -3.10 12.32 -15.80
N PHE A 361 -2.90 11.18 -15.13
CA PHE A 361 -1.60 10.56 -14.85
C PHE A 361 -1.12 9.57 -15.93
N LYS A 362 -1.89 9.40 -17.00
CA LYS A 362 -1.63 8.39 -18.05
C LYS A 362 -1.58 6.96 -17.50
N LEU A 363 -2.54 6.62 -16.65
CA LEU A 363 -2.69 5.30 -16.00
C LEU A 363 -4.09 4.69 -16.25
N SER A 364 -4.86 5.26 -17.18
CA SER A 364 -6.24 4.81 -17.48
C SER A 364 -6.30 3.41 -18.10
N SER A 365 -5.21 2.91 -18.66
CA SER A 365 -5.17 1.57 -19.26
C SER A 365 -5.47 0.43 -18.29
N SER A 366 -5.39 0.67 -16.95
CA SER A 366 -5.86 -0.34 -15.96
C SER A 366 -7.33 -0.72 -16.13
N PHE A 367 -8.15 0.16 -16.73
CA PHE A 367 -9.58 -0.07 -16.97
C PHE A 367 -9.89 -0.86 -18.24
N GLU A 368 -8.89 -1.15 -19.07
CA GLU A 368 -9.08 -1.82 -20.38
C GLU A 368 -9.44 -3.32 -20.27
N PHE A 369 -9.23 -3.96 -19.12
CA PHE A 369 -9.47 -5.39 -18.95
C PHE A 369 -10.48 -5.68 -17.84
N LEU A 370 -11.57 -6.38 -18.20
CA LEU A 370 -12.63 -6.77 -17.25
C LEU A 370 -12.12 -7.67 -16.12
N GLU A 371 -11.07 -8.43 -16.36
CA GLU A 371 -10.44 -9.33 -15.37
C GLU A 371 -9.75 -8.60 -14.22
N ASN A 372 -9.48 -7.32 -14.38
CA ASN A 372 -8.96 -6.46 -13.33
C ASN A 372 -10.03 -6.05 -12.31
N TYR A 373 -11.32 -6.15 -12.69
CA TYR A 373 -12.44 -5.75 -11.85
C TYR A 373 -12.81 -6.86 -10.88
N LYS A 374 -12.91 -6.53 -9.61
CA LYS A 374 -13.28 -7.46 -8.54
C LYS A 374 -14.24 -6.78 -7.59
N ASN A 375 -15.36 -7.42 -7.34
CA ASN A 375 -16.22 -6.98 -6.26
C ASN A 375 -15.59 -7.35 -4.91
N PHE A 376 -15.53 -6.40 -3.97
CA PHE A 376 -14.99 -6.66 -2.64
C PHE A 376 -15.86 -7.63 -1.85
N SER A 377 -17.17 -7.54 -1.98
CA SER A 377 -18.16 -8.38 -1.28
C SER A 377 -18.48 -9.70 -1.98
N ASP A 378 -17.95 -9.94 -3.18
CA ASP A 378 -18.14 -11.20 -3.91
C ASP A 378 -17.28 -12.32 -3.29
N ILE A 379 -17.91 -13.07 -2.35
CA ILE A 379 -17.19 -13.90 -1.39
C ILE A 379 -17.77 -15.31 -1.35
N ASP A 380 -17.99 -15.92 -2.49
CA ASP A 380 -18.53 -17.28 -2.45
C ASP A 380 -17.65 -18.30 -1.72
N ASN A 381 -16.33 -18.06 -1.63
CA ASN A 381 -15.38 -19.03 -1.07
C ASN A 381 -14.43 -18.51 0.01
N ASN A 382 -14.58 -17.27 0.49
CA ASN A 382 -13.63 -16.66 1.44
C ASN A 382 -14.32 -15.97 2.62
N ILE A 383 -13.62 -15.87 3.77
CA ILE A 383 -14.00 -15.00 4.89
C ILE A 383 -13.36 -13.63 4.67
N ILE A 384 -14.05 -12.55 4.98
CA ILE A 384 -13.43 -11.24 5.21
C ILE A 384 -13.14 -11.11 6.71
N LEU A 385 -11.88 -11.03 7.07
CA LEU A 385 -11.48 -10.81 8.46
C LEU A 385 -11.74 -9.35 8.85
N ASP A 386 -12.47 -9.14 9.94
CA ASP A 386 -12.74 -7.80 10.46
C ASP A 386 -11.46 -7.09 10.94
N SER A 387 -11.46 -5.75 10.93
CA SER A 387 -10.35 -4.92 11.40
C SER A 387 -9.94 -5.24 12.85
N SER A 388 -10.92 -5.55 13.71
CA SER A 388 -10.70 -6.00 15.09
C SER A 388 -9.93 -7.32 15.15
N VAL A 389 -10.21 -8.28 14.27
CA VAL A 389 -9.50 -9.57 14.19
C VAL A 389 -8.06 -9.35 13.75
N LEU A 390 -7.84 -8.54 12.68
CA LEU A 390 -6.51 -8.23 12.16
C LEU A 390 -5.61 -7.58 13.22
N LYS A 391 -6.15 -6.62 13.98
CA LYS A 391 -5.44 -5.90 15.04
C LYS A 391 -5.19 -6.78 16.27
N ASN A 392 -6.25 -7.39 16.83
CA ASN A 392 -6.18 -8.08 18.12
C ASN A 392 -5.38 -9.38 18.05
N LEU A 393 -5.34 -10.05 16.91
CA LEU A 393 -4.50 -11.24 16.68
C LEU A 393 -3.09 -10.91 16.17
N GLU A 394 -2.74 -9.63 16.00
CA GLU A 394 -1.41 -9.19 15.55
C GLU A 394 -1.02 -9.88 14.23
N ILE A 395 -1.93 -9.86 13.25
CA ILE A 395 -1.75 -10.60 12.00
C ILE A 395 -0.67 -9.95 11.12
N PHE A 396 -0.72 -8.63 10.90
CA PHE A 396 0.23 -7.88 10.06
C PHE A 396 1.08 -6.88 10.85
N ASN A 397 0.56 -6.34 11.94
CA ASN A 397 1.23 -5.35 12.76
C ASN A 397 1.13 -5.76 14.23
N ASN A 398 2.24 -5.68 14.96
CA ASN A 398 2.22 -5.93 16.39
C ASN A 398 1.67 -4.71 17.15
N LEU A 399 1.00 -4.93 18.27
CA LEU A 399 0.37 -3.88 19.07
C LEU A 399 1.37 -2.98 19.81
N THR A 400 2.63 -3.42 19.97
CA THR A 400 3.63 -2.72 20.78
C THR A 400 4.39 -1.67 19.97
N THR A 401 4.85 -2.04 18.78
CA THR A 401 5.70 -1.18 17.94
C THR A 401 5.05 -0.79 16.62
N GLY A 402 3.90 -1.38 16.28
CA GLY A 402 3.24 -1.20 14.98
C GLY A 402 4.00 -1.79 13.79
N SER A 403 5.08 -2.54 14.03
CA SER A 403 5.89 -3.16 12.99
C SER A 403 5.39 -4.56 12.62
N GLU A 404 5.85 -5.10 11.50
CA GLU A 404 5.58 -6.47 11.08
C GLU A 404 6.28 -7.53 11.95
N ARG A 405 7.27 -7.11 12.76
CA ARG A 405 8.06 -8.03 13.57
C ARG A 405 7.24 -8.70 14.67
N GLY A 406 7.28 -10.02 14.74
CA GLY A 406 6.52 -10.82 15.71
C GLY A 406 5.04 -10.98 15.35
N THR A 407 4.68 -10.87 14.08
CA THR A 407 3.32 -11.06 13.58
C THR A 407 3.13 -12.43 12.95
N LEU A 408 1.88 -12.85 12.75
CA LEU A 408 1.59 -14.08 12.01
C LEU A 408 2.17 -14.04 10.58
N PHE A 409 2.07 -12.90 9.92
CA PHE A 409 2.59 -12.72 8.57
C PHE A 409 4.11 -12.94 8.50
N GLU A 410 4.90 -12.37 9.41
CA GLU A 410 6.35 -12.59 9.46
C GLU A 410 6.70 -14.08 9.60
N ILE A 411 5.94 -14.82 10.42
CA ILE A 411 6.19 -16.26 10.66
C ILE A 411 5.92 -17.10 9.41
N LEU A 412 4.92 -16.74 8.62
CA LEU A 412 4.51 -17.49 7.44
C LEU A 412 5.23 -17.03 6.16
N ASN A 413 5.80 -15.81 6.15
CA ASN A 413 6.38 -15.22 4.96
C ASN A 413 7.83 -15.64 4.73
N HIS A 414 8.01 -16.66 3.91
CA HIS A 414 9.28 -17.13 3.35
C HIS A 414 9.27 -17.06 1.82
N THR A 415 8.44 -16.19 1.24
CA THR A 415 8.33 -16.02 -0.21
C THR A 415 9.62 -15.48 -0.81
N LEU A 416 9.94 -15.94 -2.01
CA LEU A 416 11.13 -15.54 -2.76
C LEU A 416 10.89 -14.29 -3.61
N THR A 417 9.61 -14.02 -3.95
CA THR A 417 9.21 -12.94 -4.86
C THR A 417 8.23 -11.97 -4.21
N LYS A 418 8.22 -10.73 -4.69
CA LYS A 418 7.28 -9.71 -4.20
C LYS A 418 5.82 -10.02 -4.56
N PHE A 419 5.59 -10.55 -5.76
CA PHE A 419 4.25 -10.96 -6.18
C PHE A 419 3.75 -12.19 -5.40
N GLY A 420 4.62 -13.15 -5.05
CA GLY A 420 4.28 -14.24 -4.13
C GLY A 420 3.91 -13.75 -2.73
N GLN A 421 4.64 -12.77 -2.22
CA GLN A 421 4.34 -12.13 -0.94
C GLN A 421 2.96 -11.45 -0.94
N ARG A 422 2.58 -10.77 -2.04
CA ARG A 422 1.24 -10.18 -2.19
C ARG A 422 0.15 -11.26 -2.21
N VAL A 423 0.38 -12.38 -2.87
CA VAL A 423 -0.56 -13.51 -2.87
C VAL A 423 -0.74 -14.08 -1.46
N LEU A 424 0.35 -14.34 -0.73
CA LEU A 424 0.29 -14.83 0.65
C LEU A 424 -0.46 -13.86 1.57
N LYS A 425 -0.17 -12.55 1.45
CA LYS A 425 -0.85 -11.51 2.21
C LYS A 425 -2.35 -11.51 1.94
N ASN A 426 -2.75 -11.62 0.68
CA ASN A 426 -4.16 -11.70 0.29
C ASN A 426 -4.84 -12.96 0.83
N TRP A 427 -4.16 -14.12 0.86
CA TRP A 427 -4.71 -15.34 1.45
C TRP A 427 -4.97 -15.21 2.96
N ILE A 428 -4.11 -14.48 3.66
CA ILE A 428 -4.29 -14.21 5.10
C ILE A 428 -5.43 -13.23 5.34
N TYR A 429 -5.60 -12.21 4.50
CA TYR A 429 -6.75 -11.30 4.58
C TYR A 429 -8.08 -11.99 4.30
N ARG A 430 -8.07 -13.02 3.45
CA ARG A 430 -9.25 -13.73 2.96
C ARG A 430 -9.09 -15.24 3.07
N PRO A 431 -9.20 -15.82 4.29
CA PRO A 431 -9.16 -17.25 4.47
C PRO A 431 -10.28 -17.96 3.71
N LEU A 432 -10.03 -19.18 3.24
CA LEU A 432 -10.98 -19.98 2.48
C LEU A 432 -12.09 -20.57 3.37
N ILE A 433 -13.29 -20.70 2.80
CA ILE A 433 -14.41 -21.45 3.38
C ILE A 433 -14.54 -22.81 2.71
N ASN A 434 -14.17 -22.92 1.43
CA ASN A 434 -14.31 -24.15 0.67
C ASN A 434 -13.26 -25.20 1.11
N LYS A 435 -13.76 -26.28 1.69
CA LYS A 435 -12.95 -27.41 2.20
C LYS A 435 -12.02 -28.01 1.15
N ASN A 436 -12.51 -28.19 -0.08
CA ASN A 436 -11.74 -28.83 -1.14
C ASN A 436 -10.53 -27.99 -1.53
N LEU A 437 -10.71 -26.66 -1.68
CA LEU A 437 -9.63 -25.74 -1.97
C LEU A 437 -8.58 -25.66 -0.84
N ILE A 438 -9.01 -25.81 0.43
CA ILE A 438 -8.09 -25.86 1.57
C ILE A 438 -7.27 -27.15 1.52
N ILE A 439 -7.94 -28.29 1.24
CA ILE A 439 -7.28 -29.60 1.15
C ILE A 439 -6.27 -29.61 -0.01
N GLU A 440 -6.60 -29.05 -1.16
CA GLU A 440 -5.67 -28.93 -2.30
C GLU A 440 -4.39 -28.18 -1.90
N ARG A 441 -4.50 -27.09 -1.10
CA ARG A 441 -3.32 -26.39 -0.55
C ARG A 441 -2.53 -27.28 0.42
N TYR A 442 -3.21 -27.99 1.31
CA TYR A 442 -2.56 -28.92 2.23
C TYR A 442 -1.78 -30.02 1.49
N ASP A 443 -2.38 -30.59 0.45
CA ASP A 443 -1.74 -31.64 -0.32
C ASP A 443 -0.53 -31.12 -1.10
N ALA A 444 -0.60 -29.88 -1.59
CA ALA A 444 0.53 -29.21 -2.21
C ALA A 444 1.67 -28.96 -1.21
N ILE A 445 1.37 -28.49 0.01
CA ILE A 445 2.36 -28.29 1.08
C ILE A 445 2.99 -29.61 1.50
N ASP A 446 2.17 -30.66 1.71
CA ASP A 446 2.65 -31.99 2.10
C ASP A 446 3.60 -32.58 1.05
N PHE A 447 3.25 -32.42 -0.24
CA PHE A 447 4.12 -32.80 -1.35
C PHE A 447 5.46 -32.04 -1.33
N MET A 448 5.42 -30.73 -1.15
CA MET A 448 6.63 -29.90 -1.10
C MET A 448 7.53 -30.25 0.08
N ILE A 449 6.97 -30.56 1.25
CA ILE A 449 7.74 -30.99 2.43
C ILE A 449 8.37 -32.37 2.20
N LYS A 450 7.61 -33.36 1.71
CA LYS A 450 8.10 -34.73 1.48
C LYS A 450 9.12 -34.83 0.36
N LYS A 451 8.99 -34.01 -0.66
CA LYS A 451 9.84 -33.98 -1.85
C LYS A 451 10.63 -32.67 -2.01
N SER A 452 11.02 -32.03 -0.90
CA SER A 452 11.78 -30.78 -0.90
C SER A 452 13.05 -30.81 -1.76
N ASN A 453 13.69 -31.96 -1.86
CA ASN A 453 14.91 -32.19 -2.67
C ASN A 453 14.60 -32.68 -4.09
N SER A 454 13.35 -32.62 -4.58
CA SER A 454 13.06 -32.99 -5.96
C SER A 454 13.60 -31.94 -6.93
N LEU A 455 14.25 -32.42 -7.99
CA LEU A 455 14.79 -31.54 -9.05
C LEU A 455 13.75 -30.60 -9.64
N GLN A 456 12.48 -30.99 -9.64
CA GLN A 456 11.39 -30.18 -10.17
C GLN A 456 11.14 -28.94 -9.32
N ILE A 457 10.96 -29.10 -8.01
CA ILE A 457 10.75 -27.99 -7.08
C ILE A 457 11.99 -27.09 -7.04
N GLU A 458 13.18 -27.69 -6.96
CA GLU A 458 14.45 -26.95 -6.90
C GLU A 458 14.65 -26.06 -8.14
N ARG A 459 14.34 -26.55 -9.34
CA ARG A 459 14.43 -25.75 -10.58
C ARG A 459 13.53 -24.53 -10.54
N VAL A 460 12.25 -24.68 -10.15
CA VAL A 460 11.32 -23.54 -10.04
C VAL A 460 11.79 -22.56 -8.95
N VAL A 461 12.21 -23.06 -7.80
CA VAL A 461 12.73 -22.24 -6.70
C VAL A 461 13.97 -21.45 -7.13
N ASN A 462 14.89 -22.06 -7.87
CA ASN A 462 16.08 -21.37 -8.38
C ASN A 462 15.75 -20.31 -9.43
N LEU A 463 14.71 -20.49 -10.23
CA LEU A 463 14.21 -19.45 -11.12
C LEU A 463 13.56 -18.29 -10.38
N LEU A 464 12.86 -18.57 -9.27
CA LEU A 464 12.22 -17.53 -8.47
C LEU A 464 13.22 -16.77 -7.59
N LYS A 465 14.35 -17.38 -7.19
CA LYS A 465 15.44 -16.68 -6.53
C LYS A 465 15.94 -15.56 -7.45
N ASN A 466 16.04 -14.33 -6.91
CA ASN A 466 16.48 -13.15 -7.67
C ASN A 466 15.55 -12.80 -8.86
N CYS A 467 14.28 -13.25 -8.82
CA CYS A 467 13.28 -12.85 -9.79
C CYS A 467 12.85 -11.39 -9.49
N PRO A 468 12.90 -10.48 -10.48
CA PRO A 468 12.38 -9.14 -10.30
C PRO A 468 10.86 -9.19 -10.08
N ASP A 469 10.28 -8.07 -9.65
CA ASP A 469 8.83 -7.97 -9.50
C ASP A 469 8.14 -7.95 -10.87
N LEU A 470 7.85 -9.15 -11.40
CA LEU A 470 7.26 -9.31 -12.72
C LEU A 470 5.87 -8.65 -12.83
N GLU A 471 5.08 -8.65 -11.76
CA GLU A 471 3.76 -8.06 -11.75
C GLU A 471 3.85 -6.53 -11.89
N LEU A 472 4.76 -5.90 -11.16
CA LEU A 472 4.99 -4.46 -11.26
C LEU A 472 5.55 -4.05 -12.62
N ILE A 473 6.55 -4.78 -13.15
CA ILE A 473 7.12 -4.50 -14.47
C ILE A 473 6.06 -4.68 -15.55
N HIS A 474 5.24 -5.72 -15.46
CA HIS A 474 4.13 -5.97 -16.39
C HIS A 474 3.13 -4.81 -16.41
N SER A 475 2.73 -4.30 -15.24
CA SER A 475 1.85 -3.12 -15.14
C SER A 475 2.53 -1.87 -15.72
N ARG A 476 3.85 -1.66 -15.49
CA ARG A 476 4.59 -0.54 -16.08
C ARG A 476 4.68 -0.62 -17.61
N ILE A 477 4.84 -1.83 -18.15
CA ILE A 477 4.78 -2.06 -19.61
C ILE A 477 3.39 -1.66 -20.11
N HIS A 478 2.36 -2.06 -19.41
CA HIS A 478 0.99 -1.75 -19.78
C HIS A 478 0.69 -0.24 -19.77
N TYR A 479 1.25 0.50 -18.81
CA TYR A 479 1.13 1.98 -18.73
C TYR A 479 2.10 2.75 -19.64
N ASN A 480 2.90 2.10 -20.47
CA ASN A 480 3.99 2.73 -21.26
C ASN A 480 5.02 3.50 -20.39
N LYS A 481 5.26 3.04 -19.17
CA LYS A 481 6.19 3.68 -18.20
C LYS A 481 7.43 2.84 -17.90
N SER A 482 7.59 1.70 -18.56
CA SER A 482 8.77 0.83 -18.43
C SER A 482 9.97 1.40 -19.18
N ASN A 483 11.17 1.20 -18.61
CA ASN A 483 12.39 1.50 -19.31
C ASN A 483 12.86 0.30 -20.18
N ARG A 484 13.80 0.53 -21.10
CA ARG A 484 14.28 -0.49 -22.05
C ARG A 484 14.91 -1.68 -21.37
N ARG A 485 15.68 -1.45 -20.30
CA ARG A 485 16.32 -2.50 -19.51
C ARG A 485 15.32 -3.38 -18.80
N GLU A 486 14.30 -2.79 -18.21
CA GLU A 486 13.23 -3.54 -17.55
C GLU A 486 12.48 -4.47 -18.50
N VAL A 487 12.15 -3.97 -19.70
CA VAL A 487 11.49 -4.78 -20.73
C VAL A 487 12.34 -5.97 -21.13
N TYR A 488 13.64 -5.76 -21.33
CA TYR A 488 14.57 -6.84 -21.65
C TYR A 488 14.65 -7.88 -20.53
N ILE A 489 14.84 -7.44 -19.27
CA ILE A 489 14.92 -8.33 -18.10
C ILE A 489 13.61 -9.12 -17.94
N PHE A 490 12.48 -8.47 -18.15
CA PHE A 490 11.15 -9.07 -18.09
C PHE A 490 10.98 -10.18 -19.12
N LEU A 491 11.19 -9.88 -20.42
CA LEU A 491 11.06 -10.87 -21.48
C LEU A 491 12.01 -12.04 -21.29
N ARG A 492 13.27 -11.74 -20.96
CA ARG A 492 14.27 -12.78 -20.70
C ARG A 492 13.84 -13.71 -19.57
N LYS A 493 13.31 -13.14 -18.46
CA LYS A 493 12.88 -13.96 -17.32
C LYS A 493 11.68 -14.82 -17.66
N ILE A 494 10.69 -14.27 -18.41
CA ILE A 494 9.56 -15.07 -18.91
C ILE A 494 10.04 -16.22 -19.78
N ILE A 495 10.96 -15.97 -20.69
CA ILE A 495 11.51 -17.02 -21.58
C ILE A 495 12.29 -18.08 -20.78
N ASP A 496 13.11 -17.68 -19.81
CA ASP A 496 13.83 -18.62 -18.93
C ASP A 496 12.86 -19.55 -18.20
N ILE A 497 11.71 -19.01 -17.74
CA ILE A 497 10.62 -19.79 -17.12
C ILE A 497 10.01 -20.75 -18.14
N LEU A 498 9.64 -20.29 -19.32
CA LEU A 498 9.01 -21.11 -20.36
C LEU A 498 9.94 -22.22 -20.86
N LYS A 499 11.23 -21.93 -21.06
CA LYS A 499 12.25 -22.93 -21.42
C LYS A 499 12.35 -24.06 -20.40
N MET A 500 12.25 -23.74 -19.13
CA MET A 500 12.31 -24.76 -18.09
C MET A 500 11.13 -25.73 -18.23
N PHE A 501 9.90 -25.20 -18.45
CA PHE A 501 8.70 -26.03 -18.58
C PHE A 501 8.61 -26.78 -19.92
N GLN A 502 9.19 -26.27 -21.01
CA GLN A 502 9.27 -26.93 -22.29
C GLN A 502 10.16 -28.20 -22.25
N ASN A 503 11.27 -28.11 -21.50
CA ASN A 503 12.26 -29.21 -21.40
C ASN A 503 11.89 -30.27 -20.33
N VAL A 504 10.68 -30.23 -19.81
CA VAL A 504 10.24 -31.15 -18.76
C VAL A 504 9.68 -32.44 -19.38
N ASN A 505 10.21 -33.56 -18.92
CA ASN A 505 9.82 -34.89 -19.39
C ASN A 505 8.44 -35.29 -18.81
N ASP A 506 7.44 -35.58 -19.62
CA ASP A 506 6.07 -35.93 -19.23
C ASP A 506 5.95 -37.06 -18.21
N GLN A 507 6.87 -38.04 -18.31
CA GLN A 507 6.89 -39.17 -17.39
C GLN A 507 7.15 -38.81 -15.94
N LEU A 508 7.75 -37.62 -15.69
CA LEU A 508 8.08 -37.12 -14.35
C LEU A 508 6.96 -36.22 -13.75
N PHE A 509 5.89 -35.98 -14.51
CA PHE A 509 4.82 -35.04 -14.16
C PHE A 509 3.41 -35.65 -14.31
N SER A 510 3.30 -37.00 -14.15
CA SER A 510 1.99 -37.64 -14.07
C SER A 510 1.25 -37.28 -12.79
N GLN A 511 -0.07 -37.27 -12.83
CA GLN A 511 -0.92 -36.94 -11.68
C GLN A 511 -0.66 -37.85 -10.47
N ASP A 512 -0.32 -39.13 -10.74
CA ASP A 512 0.03 -40.11 -9.71
C ASP A 512 1.28 -39.74 -8.90
N ILE A 513 2.19 -38.96 -9.49
CA ILE A 513 3.45 -38.52 -8.83
C ILE A 513 3.21 -37.32 -7.92
N PHE A 514 2.36 -36.38 -8.34
CA PHE A 514 2.14 -35.13 -7.59
C PHE A 514 1.29 -35.29 -6.32
N ASN A 515 0.37 -36.27 -6.26
CA ASN A 515 -0.62 -36.36 -5.17
C ASN A 515 -1.26 -35.00 -4.81
N SER A 516 -1.26 -34.03 -5.74
CA SER A 516 -1.77 -32.69 -5.57
C SER A 516 -2.25 -32.15 -6.91
N ASP A 517 -3.57 -32.02 -7.03
CA ASP A 517 -4.21 -31.48 -8.24
C ASP A 517 -3.76 -30.05 -8.54
N LEU A 518 -3.56 -29.24 -7.49
CA LEU A 518 -3.13 -27.85 -7.62
C LEU A 518 -1.74 -27.73 -8.28
N LEU A 519 -0.78 -28.55 -7.85
CA LEU A 519 0.57 -28.56 -8.44
C LEU A 519 0.58 -29.20 -9.82
N TYR A 520 -0.22 -30.25 -10.03
CA TYR A 520 -0.37 -30.85 -11.34
C TYR A 520 -0.92 -29.84 -12.36
N ASN A 521 -2.01 -29.15 -12.03
CA ASN A 521 -2.61 -28.10 -12.87
C ASN A 521 -1.64 -26.94 -13.11
N PHE A 522 -0.85 -26.56 -12.11
CA PHE A 522 0.21 -25.56 -12.27
C PHE A 522 1.19 -25.96 -13.37
N TYR A 523 1.79 -27.15 -13.28
CA TYR A 523 2.75 -27.63 -14.27
C TYR A 523 2.13 -27.85 -15.66
N HIS A 524 0.94 -28.42 -15.72
CA HIS A 524 0.24 -28.65 -16.98
C HIS A 524 -0.07 -27.33 -17.73
N ASP A 525 -0.57 -26.33 -17.02
CA ASP A 525 -0.88 -25.03 -17.62
C ASP A 525 0.39 -24.31 -18.11
N PHE A 526 1.49 -24.39 -17.35
CA PHE A 526 2.76 -23.81 -17.79
C PHE A 526 3.33 -24.51 -19.01
N LYS A 527 3.22 -25.83 -19.06
CA LYS A 527 3.68 -26.61 -20.21
C LYS A 527 2.87 -26.27 -21.45
N LYS A 528 1.55 -26.23 -21.34
CA LYS A 528 0.66 -25.84 -22.42
C LYS A 528 1.00 -24.43 -22.92
N PHE A 529 1.10 -23.47 -22.04
CA PHE A 529 1.44 -22.11 -22.41
C PHE A 529 2.82 -22.01 -23.07
N SER A 530 3.80 -22.79 -22.59
CA SER A 530 5.12 -22.86 -23.20
C SER A 530 5.10 -23.44 -24.60
N MET A 531 4.25 -24.43 -24.89
CA MET A 531 4.11 -24.99 -26.24
C MET A 531 3.42 -24.01 -27.20
N ASP A 532 2.44 -23.24 -26.69
CA ASP A 532 1.60 -22.37 -27.51
C ASP A 532 2.31 -21.03 -27.83
N GLU A 533 3.04 -20.44 -26.87
CA GLU A 533 3.49 -19.04 -26.94
C GLU A 533 5.00 -18.84 -26.85
N PHE A 534 5.79 -19.89 -26.66
CA PHE A 534 7.23 -19.74 -26.48
C PHE A 534 7.90 -19.06 -27.67
N ASP A 535 7.62 -19.53 -28.90
CA ASP A 535 8.26 -19.00 -30.11
C ASP A 535 7.87 -17.54 -30.35
N ASN A 536 6.62 -17.18 -30.08
CA ASN A 536 6.10 -15.83 -30.22
C ASN A 536 6.82 -14.86 -29.28
N ILE A 537 6.95 -15.21 -27.99
CA ILE A 537 7.62 -14.37 -27.00
C ILE A 537 9.15 -14.36 -27.21
N ASN A 538 9.74 -15.49 -27.63
CA ASN A 538 11.16 -15.56 -27.94
C ASN A 538 11.51 -14.66 -29.12
N ASN A 539 10.68 -14.62 -30.16
CA ASN A 539 10.85 -13.70 -31.29
C ASN A 539 10.87 -12.24 -30.86
N LEU A 540 10.08 -11.84 -29.83
CA LEU A 540 10.13 -10.48 -29.27
C LEU A 540 11.48 -10.22 -28.57
N LEU A 541 12.05 -11.19 -27.85
CA LEU A 541 13.35 -11.04 -27.23
C LEU A 541 14.46 -10.97 -28.27
N ASP A 542 14.39 -11.76 -29.33
CA ASP A 542 15.37 -11.83 -30.41
C ASP A 542 15.44 -10.55 -31.24
N MET A 543 14.46 -9.66 -31.13
CA MET A 543 14.48 -8.29 -31.69
C MET A 543 15.35 -7.31 -30.91
N ILE A 544 15.77 -7.65 -29.68
CA ILE A 544 16.52 -6.77 -28.77
C ILE A 544 18.01 -7.14 -28.82
N TYR A 545 18.86 -6.11 -28.94
CA TYR A 545 20.30 -6.27 -28.81
C TYR A 545 20.74 -6.36 -27.35
N SER A 546 20.96 -7.58 -26.87
CA SER A 546 21.21 -7.90 -25.45
C SER A 546 22.33 -7.11 -24.77
N PRO A 547 23.52 -6.87 -25.40
CA PRO A 547 24.59 -6.11 -24.77
C PRO A 547 24.17 -4.67 -24.45
N ALA A 548 23.53 -3.99 -25.40
CA ALA A 548 23.08 -2.60 -25.22
C ALA A 548 21.95 -2.50 -24.19
N ALA A 549 21.06 -3.51 -24.15
CA ALA A 549 19.95 -3.54 -23.21
C ALA A 549 20.40 -3.69 -21.74
N MET A 550 21.54 -4.35 -21.48
CA MET A 550 22.09 -4.58 -20.14
C MET A 550 23.03 -3.46 -19.68
N ASP A 551 23.60 -2.68 -20.58
CA ASP A 551 24.52 -1.61 -20.21
C ASP A 551 23.78 -0.45 -19.52
N LEU A 552 24.16 -0.13 -18.29
CA LEU A 552 23.62 0.98 -17.50
C LEU A 552 23.86 2.35 -18.13
N LYS A 553 24.97 2.50 -18.85
CA LYS A 553 25.30 3.75 -19.56
C LYS A 553 24.47 3.91 -20.84
N SER A 554 24.08 2.84 -21.49
CA SER A 554 23.25 2.83 -22.70
C SER A 554 21.78 3.11 -22.41
N SER A 555 21.34 3.14 -21.17
CA SER A 555 19.98 3.62 -20.83
C SER A 555 19.73 5.04 -21.34
N ASN A 556 20.81 5.81 -21.56
CA ASN A 556 20.79 7.12 -22.22
C ASN A 556 21.06 7.03 -23.74
N ASN A 557 21.70 5.96 -24.25
CA ASN A 557 21.95 5.72 -25.66
C ASN A 557 20.84 4.84 -26.23
N ILE A 558 19.82 5.50 -26.69
CA ILE A 558 18.57 4.94 -27.19
C ILE A 558 18.75 4.21 -28.52
N THR A 559 19.88 4.42 -29.18
CA THR A 559 20.11 4.13 -30.58
C THR A 559 20.38 2.66 -30.90
N ASP A 560 20.96 1.89 -29.97
CA ASP A 560 21.44 0.53 -30.25
C ASP A 560 20.60 -0.57 -29.58
N TYR A 561 19.37 -0.26 -29.22
CA TYR A 561 18.52 -1.19 -28.47
C TYR A 561 17.98 -2.35 -29.30
N PHE A 562 17.67 -2.12 -30.58
CA PHE A 562 17.14 -3.12 -31.50
C PHE A 562 18.22 -3.68 -32.42
N ASN A 563 18.10 -4.94 -32.80
CA ASN A 563 18.97 -5.60 -33.78
C ASN A 563 18.27 -5.75 -35.15
N GLU A 564 18.94 -6.41 -36.08
CA GLU A 564 18.46 -6.60 -37.47
C GLU A 564 17.14 -7.36 -37.58
N ASN A 565 16.75 -8.14 -36.56
CA ASN A 565 15.49 -8.89 -36.54
C ASN A 565 14.27 -8.03 -36.18
N PHE A 566 14.49 -6.76 -35.84
CA PHE A 566 13.41 -5.85 -35.51
C PHE A 566 12.57 -5.50 -36.74
N PHE A 567 11.26 -5.55 -36.64
CA PHE A 567 10.31 -5.43 -37.75
C PHE A 567 10.37 -4.10 -38.52
N LYS A 568 10.99 -3.06 -38.00
CA LYS A 568 11.25 -1.75 -38.65
C LYS A 568 12.70 -1.32 -38.52
N TYR A 569 13.61 -2.28 -38.56
CA TYR A 569 15.04 -1.99 -38.45
C TYR A 569 15.54 -1.08 -39.57
N ASP A 570 14.95 -1.21 -40.77
CA ASP A 570 15.36 -0.37 -41.94
C ASP A 570 15.15 1.14 -41.67
N GLU A 571 14.09 1.53 -40.92
CA GLU A 571 13.91 2.93 -40.53
C GLU A 571 15.05 3.42 -39.60
N ILE A 572 15.51 2.58 -38.70
CA ILE A 572 16.66 2.87 -37.81
C ILE A 572 17.93 2.98 -38.60
N LYS A 573 18.16 2.03 -39.50
CA LYS A 573 19.36 1.97 -40.37
C LYS A 573 19.45 3.22 -41.26
N THR A 574 18.38 3.56 -41.98
CA THR A 574 18.38 4.77 -42.85
C THR A 574 18.60 6.05 -42.05
N SER A 575 18.08 6.14 -40.81
CA SER A 575 18.34 7.29 -39.93
C SER A 575 19.80 7.32 -39.46
N ASN A 576 20.39 6.17 -39.20
CA ASN A 576 21.81 6.04 -38.78
C ASN A 576 22.76 6.33 -39.93
N ASP A 577 22.42 5.93 -41.14
CA ASP A 577 23.20 6.22 -42.36
C ASP A 577 23.28 7.73 -42.61
N LYS A 578 22.18 8.49 -42.35
CA LYS A 578 22.21 9.97 -42.43
C LYS A 578 23.16 10.59 -41.41
N ILE A 579 23.25 10.04 -40.21
CA ILE A 579 24.19 10.49 -39.17
C ILE A 579 25.62 10.18 -39.62
N GLN A 580 25.85 8.97 -40.13
CA GLN A 580 27.17 8.55 -40.61
C GLN A 580 27.66 9.37 -41.80
N SER A 581 26.76 9.76 -42.70
CA SER A 581 27.14 10.68 -43.83
C SER A 581 27.69 12.01 -43.32
N VAL A 582 27.08 12.57 -42.27
CA VAL A 582 27.56 13.83 -41.64
C VAL A 582 28.92 13.64 -40.93
N TYR A 583 29.16 12.46 -40.31
CA TYR A 583 30.49 12.17 -39.77
C TYR A 583 31.56 12.15 -40.91
N ASN A 584 31.25 11.54 -42.03
CA ASN A 584 32.17 11.51 -43.19
C ASN A 584 32.41 12.92 -43.73
N GLU A 585 31.36 13.76 -43.86
CA GLU A 585 31.49 15.18 -44.26
C GLU A 585 32.32 15.97 -43.22
N LEU A 586 32.28 15.68 -41.94
CA LEU A 586 33.12 16.31 -40.92
C LEU A 586 34.60 15.88 -41.03
N ASP A 587 34.84 14.61 -41.36
CA ASP A 587 36.20 14.11 -41.58
C ASP A 587 36.82 14.68 -42.86
N GLU A 588 36.06 14.85 -43.94
CA GLU A 588 36.49 15.54 -45.17
C GLU A 588 36.79 17.01 -44.85
N GLU A 589 35.95 17.71 -44.11
CA GLU A 589 36.23 19.08 -43.68
C GLU A 589 37.49 19.18 -42.83
N LEU A 590 37.78 18.18 -41.98
CA LEU A 590 39.04 18.13 -41.23
C LEU A 590 40.26 18.04 -42.15
N LEU A 591 40.16 17.35 -43.28
CA LEU A 591 41.23 17.33 -44.30
C LEU A 591 41.42 18.71 -44.90
N ASN A 592 40.33 19.41 -45.31
CA ASN A 592 40.39 20.78 -45.81
C ASN A 592 41.04 21.76 -44.81
N ILE A 593 40.67 21.63 -43.54
CA ILE A 593 41.22 22.43 -42.45
C ILE A 593 42.73 22.18 -42.28
N ARG A 594 43.20 20.94 -42.41
CA ARG A 594 44.61 20.59 -42.36
C ARG A 594 45.40 21.20 -43.50
N GLU A 595 44.80 21.28 -44.68
CA GLU A 595 45.41 21.94 -45.86
C GLU A 595 45.53 23.45 -45.67
N ILE A 596 44.43 24.11 -45.22
CA ILE A 596 44.39 25.55 -44.95
C ILE A 596 45.41 25.92 -43.85
N THR A 597 45.46 25.16 -42.78
CA THR A 597 46.37 25.43 -41.66
C THR A 597 47.78 24.90 -41.83
N LYS A 598 48.08 24.21 -42.98
CA LYS A 598 49.34 23.50 -43.24
C LYS A 598 49.78 22.60 -42.09
N SER A 599 48.88 22.02 -41.33
CA SER A 599 49.18 21.22 -40.15
C SER A 599 48.55 19.82 -40.25
N LYS A 600 49.35 18.82 -40.65
CA LYS A 600 48.92 17.43 -40.87
C LYS A 600 48.48 16.72 -39.60
N GLY A 601 48.83 17.22 -38.40
CA GLY A 601 48.54 16.57 -37.11
C GLY A 601 47.29 17.10 -36.40
N LEU A 602 46.54 18.03 -37.00
CA LEU A 602 45.34 18.59 -36.40
C LEU A 602 44.21 17.53 -36.27
N LYS A 603 43.57 17.53 -35.11
CA LYS A 603 42.40 16.68 -34.81
C LYS A 603 41.30 17.52 -34.19
N TYR A 604 40.07 17.09 -34.33
CA TYR A 604 38.98 17.64 -33.55
C TYR A 604 39.15 17.32 -32.08
N LEU A 605 38.95 18.31 -31.21
CA LEU A 605 39.03 18.17 -29.77
C LEU A 605 37.64 18.39 -29.14
N LYS A 606 37.35 17.66 -28.05
CA LYS A 606 36.19 17.90 -27.20
C LYS A 606 36.66 18.47 -25.86
N ILE A 607 36.26 19.69 -25.54
CA ILE A 607 36.71 20.39 -24.34
C ILE A 607 35.44 21.04 -23.69
N ASN A 608 35.24 20.83 -22.40
CA ASN A 608 34.10 21.35 -21.64
C ASN A 608 32.71 21.05 -22.29
N ASN A 609 32.53 19.83 -22.79
CA ASN A 609 31.37 19.38 -23.57
C ASN A 609 31.15 20.05 -24.93
N GLU A 610 32.09 20.87 -25.41
CA GLU A 610 32.11 21.44 -26.76
C GLU A 610 32.95 20.54 -27.68
N PRO A 611 32.34 19.78 -28.63
CA PRO A 611 33.07 18.92 -29.58
C PRO A 611 33.46 19.71 -30.82
N TYR A 612 34.26 19.09 -31.68
CA TYR A 612 34.72 19.60 -32.97
C TYR A 612 35.42 20.94 -32.88
N LEU A 613 36.25 21.11 -31.84
CA LEU A 613 37.12 22.27 -31.68
C LEU A 613 38.48 22.03 -32.35
N ILE A 614 38.98 23.04 -33.06
CA ILE A 614 40.32 23.04 -33.67
C ILE A 614 41.20 23.92 -32.82
N GLU A 615 42.26 23.33 -32.22
CA GLU A 615 43.18 24.04 -31.35
C GLU A 615 44.45 24.47 -32.13
N ILE A 616 44.76 25.76 -32.16
CA ILE A 616 45.87 26.36 -32.86
C ILE A 616 46.70 27.20 -31.90
N ARG A 617 48.03 27.11 -32.00
CA ARG A 617 48.94 27.92 -31.18
C ARG A 617 48.85 29.40 -31.60
N LYS A 618 48.98 30.28 -30.61
CA LYS A 618 48.90 31.72 -30.84
C LYS A 618 49.92 32.24 -31.83
N SER A 619 51.10 31.61 -32.02
CA SER A 619 52.13 31.91 -33.03
C SER A 619 51.64 31.76 -34.47
N ASN A 620 50.64 30.96 -34.71
CA ASN A 620 50.14 30.57 -36.00
C ASN A 620 48.78 31.19 -36.38
N ILE A 621 48.32 32.19 -35.64
CA ILE A 621 47.04 32.84 -35.84
C ILE A 621 46.85 33.43 -37.23
N ASN A 622 47.95 33.97 -37.84
CA ASN A 622 47.93 34.63 -39.14
C ASN A 622 47.55 33.69 -40.33
N ILE A 623 47.51 32.37 -40.10
CA ILE A 623 47.15 31.36 -41.11
C ILE A 623 45.66 31.13 -41.14
N ILE A 624 44.90 31.60 -40.10
CA ILE A 624 43.47 31.31 -39.91
C ILE A 624 42.67 32.34 -40.73
N PRO A 625 41.68 31.85 -41.52
CA PRO A 625 40.71 32.73 -42.20
C PRO A 625 39.90 33.56 -41.17
N ASN A 626 39.58 34.82 -41.57
CA ASN A 626 38.88 35.78 -40.71
C ASN A 626 37.41 35.36 -40.37
N ASP A 627 36.83 34.45 -41.15
CA ASP A 627 35.50 33.93 -41.02
C ASP A 627 35.35 32.81 -39.96
N TRP A 628 36.49 32.32 -39.43
CA TRP A 628 36.43 31.26 -38.38
C TRP A 628 36.03 31.82 -37.03
N THR A 629 35.08 31.15 -36.41
CA THR A 629 34.54 31.58 -35.11
C THR A 629 35.44 31.15 -33.99
N ARG A 630 35.93 32.09 -33.19
CA ARG A 630 36.70 31.83 -31.97
C ARG A 630 35.76 31.40 -30.86
N ILE A 631 35.97 30.21 -30.27
CA ILE A 631 35.14 29.63 -29.20
C ILE A 631 35.76 29.88 -27.83
N SER A 632 37.03 29.58 -27.65
CA SER A 632 37.74 29.75 -26.39
C SER A 632 39.23 29.99 -26.61
N ALA A 633 39.96 30.49 -25.59
CA ALA A 633 41.40 30.68 -25.65
C ALA A 633 42.03 30.32 -24.29
N THR A 634 43.24 29.79 -24.37
CA THR A 634 44.12 29.57 -23.23
C THR A 634 45.35 30.49 -23.31
N ALA A 635 46.28 30.39 -22.42
CA ALA A 635 47.53 31.21 -22.46
C ALA A 635 48.28 30.98 -23.77
N ASN A 636 48.34 29.76 -24.30
CA ASN A 636 49.19 29.38 -25.44
C ASN A 636 48.46 29.04 -26.73
N CYS A 637 47.17 28.68 -26.65
CA CYS A 637 46.38 28.22 -27.80
C CYS A 637 45.03 28.92 -27.87
N ILE A 638 44.47 29.00 -29.10
CA ILE A 638 43.09 29.47 -29.35
C ILE A 638 42.34 28.37 -30.07
N ARG A 639 41.06 28.25 -29.78
CA ARG A 639 40.18 27.24 -30.34
C ARG A 639 39.15 27.88 -31.21
N PHE A 640 39.03 27.34 -32.40
CA PHE A 640 38.16 27.82 -33.45
C PHE A 640 37.24 26.72 -33.96
N ARG A 641 36.19 27.12 -34.67
CA ARG A 641 35.40 26.28 -35.59
C ARG A 641 35.34 26.99 -36.94
N SER A 642 35.51 26.25 -38.04
CA SER A 642 35.22 26.78 -39.39
C SER A 642 33.71 26.98 -39.57
N PRO A 643 33.28 27.88 -40.46
CA PRO A 643 31.85 28.05 -40.77
C PRO A 643 31.18 26.73 -41.18
N GLN A 644 31.89 25.93 -41.97
CA GLN A 644 31.39 24.61 -42.42
C GLN A 644 31.30 23.62 -41.26
N THR A 645 32.30 23.55 -40.37
CA THR A 645 32.21 22.73 -39.17
C THR A 645 30.99 23.13 -38.27
N ILE A 646 30.68 24.41 -38.17
CA ILE A 646 29.51 24.88 -37.42
C ILE A 646 28.21 24.38 -38.07
N LYS A 647 28.11 24.48 -39.43
CA LYS A 647 26.96 24.02 -40.19
C LYS A 647 26.77 22.50 -40.06
N LEU A 648 27.85 21.73 -40.24
CA LEU A 648 27.85 20.27 -40.12
C LEU A 648 27.53 19.82 -38.68
N TYR A 649 28.07 20.50 -37.67
CA TYR A 649 27.74 20.18 -36.27
C TYR A 649 26.27 20.44 -35.95
N LYS A 650 25.66 21.50 -36.47
CA LYS A 650 24.21 21.72 -36.35
C LYS A 650 23.41 20.62 -37.04
N LYS A 651 23.80 20.23 -38.27
CA LYS A 651 23.20 19.13 -39.05
C LYS A 651 23.31 17.81 -38.30
N LEU A 652 24.47 17.52 -37.71
CA LEU A 652 24.68 16.33 -36.88
C LEU A 652 23.73 16.31 -35.68
N LYS A 653 23.66 17.39 -34.92
CA LYS A 653 22.76 17.49 -33.75
C LYS A 653 21.30 17.36 -34.14
N TYR A 654 20.89 17.86 -35.29
CA TYR A 654 19.54 17.72 -35.78
C TYR A 654 19.20 16.25 -36.09
N TYR A 655 20.07 15.54 -36.81
CA TYR A 655 19.84 14.13 -37.12
C TYR A 655 19.93 13.22 -35.88
N GLU A 656 20.85 13.48 -34.93
CA GLU A 656 20.92 12.75 -33.65
C GLU A 656 19.62 12.87 -32.88
N GLU A 657 19.00 14.05 -32.85
CA GLU A 657 17.75 14.25 -32.13
C GLU A 657 16.53 13.61 -32.83
N LEU A 658 16.47 13.69 -34.17
CA LEU A 658 15.46 13.00 -34.96
C LEU A 658 15.56 11.48 -34.78
N HIS A 659 16.76 10.93 -34.80
CA HIS A 659 17.02 9.53 -34.60
C HIS A 659 16.54 9.08 -33.20
N LYS A 660 16.80 9.88 -32.19
CA LYS A 660 16.33 9.65 -30.83
C LYS A 660 14.80 9.63 -30.76
N GLN A 661 14.12 10.56 -31.41
CA GLN A 661 12.64 10.58 -31.46
C GLN A 661 12.10 9.36 -32.20
N LEU A 662 12.71 8.97 -33.33
CA LEU A 662 12.37 7.75 -34.05
C LEU A 662 12.48 6.51 -33.16
N CYS A 663 13.63 6.34 -32.49
CA CYS A 663 13.84 5.19 -31.59
C CYS A 663 12.85 5.16 -30.41
N ASN A 664 12.40 6.31 -29.89
CA ASN A 664 11.36 6.36 -28.86
C ASN A 664 10.00 5.90 -29.40
N ARG A 665 9.61 6.39 -30.58
CA ARG A 665 8.35 5.97 -31.25
C ARG A 665 8.35 4.47 -31.53
N LEU A 666 9.44 3.94 -32.06
CA LEU A 666 9.56 2.52 -32.36
C LEU A 666 9.54 1.65 -31.10
N PHE A 667 10.09 2.16 -29.99
CA PHE A 667 9.98 1.47 -28.69
C PHE A 667 8.55 1.43 -28.18
N GLU A 668 7.76 2.50 -28.33
CA GLU A 668 6.33 2.49 -27.98
C GLU A 668 5.55 1.49 -28.83
N GLU A 669 5.83 1.40 -30.14
CA GLU A 669 5.24 0.39 -31.01
C GLU A 669 5.62 -1.04 -30.60
N PHE A 670 6.86 -1.26 -30.15
CA PHE A 670 7.32 -2.54 -29.61
C PHE A 670 6.58 -2.91 -28.31
N ILE A 671 6.41 -1.96 -27.40
CA ILE A 671 5.61 -2.14 -26.19
C ILE A 671 4.18 -2.56 -26.53
N ASN A 672 3.57 -1.94 -27.53
CA ASN A 672 2.20 -2.29 -27.95
C ASN A 672 2.11 -3.74 -28.47
N LYS A 673 3.17 -4.28 -29.11
CA LYS A 673 3.22 -5.70 -29.45
C LYS A 673 3.31 -6.62 -28.22
N ILE A 674 4.02 -6.22 -27.16
CA ILE A 674 4.08 -6.99 -25.92
C ILE A 674 2.71 -7.01 -25.23
N LYS A 675 1.95 -5.92 -25.30
CA LYS A 675 0.60 -5.82 -24.70
C LYS A 675 -0.41 -6.81 -25.26
N THR A 676 -0.25 -7.30 -26.49
CA THR A 676 -1.15 -8.32 -27.06
C THR A 676 -1.12 -9.62 -26.24
N TYR A 677 -0.04 -9.89 -25.50
CA TYR A 677 0.11 -11.06 -24.62
C TYR A 677 -0.22 -10.76 -23.14
N HIS A 678 -0.85 -9.63 -22.85
CA HIS A 678 -1.10 -9.16 -21.46
C HIS A 678 -1.83 -10.20 -20.62
N TYR A 679 -2.93 -10.74 -21.13
CA TYR A 679 -3.77 -11.72 -20.41
C TYR A 679 -3.01 -12.99 -20.03
N GLN A 680 -2.34 -13.57 -21.01
CA GLN A 680 -1.60 -14.83 -20.84
C GLN A 680 -0.46 -14.65 -19.84
N ILE A 681 0.31 -13.57 -19.95
CA ILE A 681 1.42 -13.27 -19.06
C ILE A 681 0.91 -12.97 -17.64
N SER A 682 -0.18 -12.22 -17.48
CA SER A 682 -0.79 -11.94 -16.19
C SER A 682 -1.20 -13.22 -15.47
N LYS A 683 -1.85 -14.15 -16.18
CA LYS A 683 -2.25 -15.47 -15.66
C LYS A 683 -1.04 -16.29 -15.19
N LEU A 684 0.04 -16.26 -15.98
CA LEU A 684 1.29 -16.93 -15.66
C LEU A 684 1.91 -16.37 -14.38
N ILE A 685 2.02 -15.04 -14.23
CA ILE A 685 2.59 -14.39 -13.05
C ILE A 685 1.74 -14.71 -11.79
N LYS A 686 0.41 -14.66 -11.90
CA LYS A 686 -0.49 -15.03 -10.78
C LYS A 686 -0.24 -16.46 -10.30
N LYS A 687 -0.08 -17.42 -11.23
CA LYS A 687 0.22 -18.83 -10.88
C LYS A 687 1.60 -19.00 -10.25
N LEU A 688 2.64 -18.30 -10.74
CA LEU A 688 3.95 -18.28 -10.10
C LEU A 688 3.87 -17.75 -8.67
N GLY A 689 3.08 -16.69 -8.44
CA GLY A 689 2.85 -16.16 -7.12
C GLY A 689 2.15 -17.14 -6.17
N MET A 690 1.19 -17.92 -6.68
CA MET A 690 0.56 -19.01 -5.92
C MET A 690 1.55 -20.10 -5.53
N PHE A 691 2.41 -20.53 -6.46
CA PHE A 691 3.46 -21.52 -6.18
C PHE A 691 4.41 -21.01 -5.08
N ASP A 692 4.87 -19.76 -5.17
CA ASP A 692 5.76 -19.14 -4.20
C ASP A 692 5.10 -19.01 -2.82
N ALA A 693 3.81 -18.69 -2.74
CA ALA A 693 3.06 -18.66 -1.50
C ALA A 693 2.94 -20.05 -0.85
N ILE A 694 2.66 -21.11 -1.63
CA ILE A 694 2.63 -22.50 -1.13
C ILE A 694 4.03 -22.93 -0.65
N PHE A 695 5.07 -22.59 -1.40
CA PHE A 695 6.45 -22.86 -1.02
C PHE A 695 6.80 -22.18 0.31
N SER A 696 6.39 -20.91 0.49
CA SER A 696 6.54 -20.18 1.74
C SER A 696 5.88 -20.90 2.93
N LEU A 697 4.62 -21.34 2.77
CA LEU A 697 3.89 -22.09 3.80
C LEU A 697 4.55 -23.45 4.11
N SER A 698 5.15 -24.11 3.10
CA SER A 698 5.87 -25.36 3.29
C SER A 698 7.13 -25.19 4.13
N ILE A 699 7.89 -24.11 3.89
CA ILE A 699 9.08 -23.75 4.69
C ILE A 699 8.67 -23.41 6.13
N ALA A 700 7.65 -22.56 6.31
CA ALA A 700 7.15 -22.19 7.63
C ALA A 700 6.71 -23.44 8.43
N SER A 701 6.05 -24.37 7.77
CA SER A 701 5.56 -25.63 8.38
C SER A 701 6.71 -26.57 8.76
N SER A 702 7.69 -26.71 7.88
CA SER A 702 8.88 -27.55 8.14
C SER A 702 9.74 -27.01 9.28
N ASN A 703 10.04 -25.69 9.26
CA ASN A 703 10.91 -25.05 10.26
C ASN A 703 10.32 -25.06 11.67
N ASN A 704 8.99 -25.03 11.77
CA ASN A 704 8.30 -24.94 13.05
C ASN A 704 7.60 -26.23 13.48
N ASN A 705 7.78 -27.35 12.75
CA ASN A 705 7.12 -28.63 13.01
C ASN A 705 5.59 -28.49 13.12
N TYR A 706 4.97 -27.82 12.13
CA TYR A 706 3.53 -27.72 12.01
C TYR A 706 2.98 -28.95 11.31
N ASN A 707 1.75 -29.34 11.64
CA ASN A 707 1.11 -30.53 11.10
C ASN A 707 -0.19 -30.20 10.39
N LYS A 708 -0.56 -31.06 9.42
CA LYS A 708 -1.83 -31.01 8.69
C LYS A 708 -2.98 -31.35 9.66
N PRO A 709 -3.99 -30.48 9.87
CA PRO A 709 -5.18 -30.83 10.64
C PRO A 709 -6.19 -31.62 9.82
N ASN A 710 -7.11 -32.29 10.50
CA ASN A 710 -8.30 -32.88 9.89
C ASN A 710 -9.42 -31.84 9.84
N LEU A 711 -9.96 -31.53 8.66
CA LEU A 711 -11.04 -30.56 8.47
C LEU A 711 -12.41 -31.22 8.47
N VAL A 712 -13.36 -30.56 9.12
CA VAL A 712 -14.77 -30.96 9.17
C VAL A 712 -15.67 -29.75 8.92
N ASP A 713 -16.89 -29.98 8.43
CA ASP A 713 -17.82 -28.92 8.06
C ASP A 713 -18.63 -28.37 9.25
N ILE A 714 -18.58 -29.03 10.39
CA ILE A 714 -19.22 -28.61 11.65
C ILE A 714 -18.26 -27.81 12.53
N PRO A 715 -18.73 -26.86 13.37
CA PRO A 715 -17.89 -25.97 14.15
C PRO A 715 -17.22 -26.65 15.35
N ILE A 716 -16.30 -27.56 15.08
CA ILE A 716 -15.53 -28.33 16.08
C ILE A 716 -14.13 -27.76 16.22
N ILE A 717 -13.63 -27.69 17.45
CA ILE A 717 -12.24 -27.40 17.76
C ILE A 717 -11.71 -28.48 18.70
N LYS A 718 -10.83 -29.35 18.17
CA LYS A 718 -10.11 -30.34 18.95
C LYS A 718 -8.64 -30.20 18.67
N LEU A 719 -7.94 -29.56 19.59
CA LEU A 719 -6.52 -29.32 19.51
C LEU A 719 -5.76 -30.20 20.47
N LYS A 720 -4.68 -30.80 20.02
CA LYS A 720 -3.74 -31.56 20.84
C LYS A 720 -2.37 -30.93 20.76
N ASN A 721 -1.73 -30.75 21.92
CA ASN A 721 -0.38 -30.18 22.05
C ASN A 721 -0.26 -28.88 21.24
N SER A 722 -1.29 -28.02 21.33
CA SER A 722 -1.34 -26.79 20.55
C SER A 722 -0.46 -25.70 21.14
N ARG A 723 0.19 -24.94 20.26
CA ARG A 723 1.14 -23.87 20.60
C ARG A 723 0.69 -22.55 19.97
N ASN A 724 1.00 -21.43 20.64
CA ASN A 724 0.77 -20.11 20.04
C ASN A 724 1.93 -19.79 19.08
N PRO A 725 1.67 -19.62 17.77
CA PRO A 725 2.74 -19.43 16.78
C PRO A 725 3.58 -18.18 17.05
N ILE A 726 2.95 -17.06 17.44
CA ILE A 726 3.66 -15.79 17.72
C ILE A 726 4.50 -15.90 18.99
N SER A 727 3.92 -16.41 20.08
CA SER A 727 4.64 -16.53 21.35
C SER A 727 5.80 -17.52 21.26
N GLU A 728 5.62 -18.64 20.57
CA GLU A 728 6.68 -19.62 20.30
C GLU A 728 7.83 -19.01 19.50
N TYR A 729 7.52 -18.26 18.45
CA TYR A 729 8.49 -17.58 17.60
C TYR A 729 9.32 -16.55 18.39
N LEU A 730 8.65 -15.71 19.19
CA LEU A 730 9.33 -14.71 20.03
C LEU A 730 10.22 -15.35 21.10
N LEU A 731 9.81 -16.47 21.68
CA LEU A 731 10.66 -17.22 22.64
C LEU A 731 11.89 -17.81 21.95
N LYS A 732 11.75 -18.38 20.75
CA LYS A 732 12.88 -18.87 19.95
C LYS A 732 13.87 -17.75 19.61
N GLN A 733 13.42 -16.57 19.24
CA GLN A 733 14.29 -15.42 18.96
C GLN A 733 15.05 -14.95 20.21
N LYS A 734 14.40 -14.90 21.39
CA LYS A 734 15.05 -14.54 22.64
C LYS A 734 16.15 -15.55 23.04
N THR A 735 15.90 -16.83 22.83
CA THR A 735 16.91 -17.87 23.15
C THR A 735 18.14 -17.74 22.24
N VAL A 736 17.99 -17.49 20.95
CA VAL A 736 19.12 -17.27 20.03
C VAL A 736 19.95 -16.06 20.41
N SER A 737 19.35 -14.97 20.89
CA SER A 737 20.07 -13.76 21.33
C SER A 737 20.81 -13.96 22.66
N ILE A 738 20.38 -14.91 23.51
CA ILE A 738 20.98 -15.21 24.82
C ILE A 738 22.10 -16.27 24.72
N PHE A 739 22.10 -17.13 23.69
CA PHE A 739 23.19 -18.08 23.44
C PHE A 739 24.56 -17.41 23.21
N ASN A 740 24.57 -16.11 22.92
CA ASN A 740 25.79 -15.29 22.87
C ASN A 740 26.25 -14.81 24.25
N GLN A 741 25.53 -15.09 25.34
CA GLN A 741 25.90 -14.79 26.72
C GLN A 741 25.58 -16.02 27.57
N ASN A 742 26.60 -16.75 27.99
CA ASN A 742 26.56 -17.97 28.78
C ASN A 742 25.57 -17.90 29.95
N SER A 743 24.61 -18.76 29.92
CA SER A 743 23.64 -19.19 30.97
C SER A 743 22.19 -18.71 30.73
N ILE A 744 21.29 -19.67 30.45
CA ILE A 744 19.98 -19.88 31.07
C ILE A 744 19.22 -20.95 30.27
N LYS A 745 18.57 -21.88 30.96
CA LYS A 745 17.73 -22.96 30.40
C LYS A 745 16.69 -22.38 29.42
N SER A 746 16.66 -22.90 28.17
CA SER A 746 15.65 -22.59 27.18
C SER A 746 14.26 -22.90 27.75
N SER A 747 13.46 -21.87 28.03
CA SER A 747 12.05 -22.07 28.37
C SER A 747 11.30 -22.48 27.10
N ALA A 748 11.00 -23.78 26.98
CA ALA A 748 10.16 -24.28 25.91
C ALA A 748 8.72 -23.74 26.11
N TYR A 749 8.01 -23.50 24.99
CA TYR A 749 6.60 -23.12 25.01
C TYR A 749 5.77 -24.27 25.62
N ILE A 750 4.79 -23.96 26.48
CA ILE A 750 3.93 -24.97 27.12
C ILE A 750 2.74 -25.24 26.22
N GLU A 751 2.65 -26.46 25.73
CA GLU A 751 1.60 -26.94 24.84
C GLU A 751 0.27 -27.14 25.58
N ASN A 752 -0.86 -26.90 24.90
CA ASN A 752 -2.20 -27.02 25.47
C ASN A 752 -3.13 -27.91 24.64
N ASP A 753 -3.94 -28.72 25.32
CA ASP A 753 -5.04 -29.49 24.75
C ASP A 753 -6.35 -28.74 24.94
N PHE A 754 -7.21 -28.74 23.89
CA PHE A 754 -8.47 -28.04 23.94
C PHE A 754 -9.56 -28.79 23.14
N ASN A 755 -10.76 -28.91 23.71
CA ASN A 755 -11.88 -29.58 23.06
C ASN A 755 -13.15 -28.73 23.17
N LEU A 756 -13.77 -28.42 22.03
CA LEU A 756 -15.05 -27.72 21.93
C LEU A 756 -15.91 -28.36 20.84
N ASN A 757 -17.20 -28.59 21.09
CA ASN A 757 -18.18 -29.23 20.17
C ASN A 757 -17.83 -30.68 19.77
N THR A 758 -17.01 -31.40 20.52
CA THR A 758 -16.51 -32.74 20.13
C THR A 758 -17.48 -33.88 20.31
N ASP A 759 -18.57 -33.69 21.04
CA ASP A 759 -19.49 -34.78 21.41
C ASP A 759 -20.39 -35.26 20.25
N ASN A 760 -20.48 -34.48 19.16
CA ASN A 760 -21.19 -34.89 17.94
C ASN A 760 -20.55 -36.09 17.20
N PHE A 761 -19.26 -36.42 17.47
CA PHE A 761 -18.58 -37.54 16.82
C PHE A 761 -18.91 -38.91 17.45
N ASN A 762 -19.37 -38.96 18.66
CA ASN A 762 -19.69 -40.20 19.37
C ASN A 762 -21.19 -40.48 19.26
N LYS A 763 -21.68 -40.98 18.13
CA LYS A 763 -23.12 -41.31 17.86
C LYS A 763 -23.79 -42.29 18.82
N ASN A 764 -23.09 -42.78 19.84
CA ASN A 764 -23.59 -43.86 20.70
C ASN A 764 -24.18 -43.44 22.05
N ASN A 765 -24.21 -42.14 22.38
CA ASN A 765 -24.80 -41.69 23.67
C ASN A 765 -25.87 -40.59 23.45
N ASN A 766 -27.12 -41.04 23.50
CA ASN A 766 -28.35 -40.25 23.27
C ASN A 766 -28.66 -39.17 24.33
N LYS A 767 -27.74 -38.72 25.16
CA LYS A 767 -28.04 -37.74 26.24
C LYS A 767 -27.10 -36.58 26.44
N ASN A 768 -25.98 -36.48 25.75
CA ASN A 768 -25.03 -35.37 25.99
C ASN A 768 -25.28 -34.20 25.02
N LYS A 769 -25.68 -33.05 25.57
CA LYS A 769 -25.77 -31.79 24.85
C LYS A 769 -24.35 -31.34 24.49
N ASN A 770 -24.16 -30.88 23.25
CA ASN A 770 -22.86 -30.45 22.76
C ASN A 770 -22.29 -29.30 23.58
N ASN A 771 -21.02 -29.38 23.95
CA ASN A 771 -20.23 -28.34 24.57
C ASN A 771 -19.91 -27.24 23.52
N LYS A 772 -20.76 -26.20 23.43
CA LYS A 772 -20.60 -25.11 22.46
C LYS A 772 -19.77 -23.94 22.98
N ILE A 773 -19.72 -23.80 24.30
CA ILE A 773 -19.14 -22.64 24.97
C ILE A 773 -18.07 -23.11 25.94
N ALA A 774 -16.85 -22.59 25.80
CA ALA A 774 -15.80 -22.75 26.77
C ALA A 774 -15.68 -21.48 27.60
N LEU A 775 -15.96 -21.57 28.89
CA LEU A 775 -15.79 -20.48 29.84
C LEU A 775 -14.40 -20.62 30.47
N ILE A 776 -13.54 -19.62 30.29
CA ILE A 776 -12.13 -19.68 30.74
C ILE A 776 -11.93 -18.69 31.89
N THR A 777 -11.54 -19.20 33.05
CA THR A 777 -11.24 -18.41 34.25
C THR A 777 -9.74 -18.55 34.65
N GLY A 778 -9.33 -17.90 35.71
CA GLY A 778 -7.98 -18.00 36.24
C GLY A 778 -7.27 -16.66 36.51
N PRO A 779 -6.08 -16.68 37.05
CA PRO A 779 -5.36 -15.49 37.47
C PRO A 779 -4.97 -14.61 36.24
N ASN A 780 -4.81 -13.30 36.49
CA ASN A 780 -4.16 -12.41 35.54
C ASN A 780 -2.71 -12.88 35.35
N MET A 781 -2.13 -12.65 34.20
CA MET A 781 -0.82 -13.16 33.77
C MET A 781 -0.76 -14.70 33.58
N GLY A 782 -1.86 -15.44 33.82
CA GLY A 782 -1.89 -16.90 33.62
C GLY A 782 -1.94 -17.34 32.16
N GLY A 783 -2.09 -16.43 31.20
CA GLY A 783 -2.05 -16.73 29.76
C GLY A 783 -3.44 -16.92 29.11
N LYS A 784 -4.54 -16.52 29.77
CA LYS A 784 -5.93 -16.65 29.22
C LYS A 784 -6.08 -16.03 27.83
N SER A 785 -5.81 -14.73 27.69
CA SER A 785 -5.94 -13.99 26.42
C SER A 785 -4.95 -14.50 25.36
N SER A 786 -3.75 -14.95 25.77
CA SER A 786 -2.77 -15.56 24.84
C SER A 786 -3.30 -16.89 24.29
N PHE A 787 -3.96 -17.70 25.11
CA PHE A 787 -4.58 -18.96 24.68
C PHE A 787 -5.75 -18.70 23.71
N MET A 788 -6.60 -17.72 24.00
CA MET A 788 -7.70 -17.36 23.08
C MET A 788 -7.17 -16.88 21.73
N ARG A 789 -6.15 -16.03 21.74
CA ARG A 789 -5.47 -15.59 20.49
C ARG A 789 -4.88 -16.79 19.74
N GLN A 790 -4.29 -17.75 20.45
CA GLN A 790 -3.77 -19.00 19.88
C GLN A 790 -4.85 -19.75 19.08
N VAL A 791 -6.03 -19.93 19.65
CA VAL A 791 -7.14 -20.61 18.96
C VAL A 791 -7.57 -19.85 17.71
N GLY A 792 -7.69 -18.52 17.79
CA GLY A 792 -8.01 -17.67 16.64
C GLY A 792 -6.96 -17.78 15.52
N LEU A 793 -5.67 -17.68 15.86
CA LEU A 793 -4.57 -17.79 14.91
C LEU A 793 -4.51 -19.16 14.23
N ILE A 794 -4.66 -20.24 15.00
CA ILE A 794 -4.69 -21.62 14.48
C ILE A 794 -5.84 -21.83 13.50
N THR A 795 -7.01 -21.27 13.80
CA THR A 795 -8.18 -21.36 12.90
C THR A 795 -7.91 -20.62 11.59
N ILE A 796 -7.36 -19.41 11.64
CA ILE A 796 -6.99 -18.66 10.45
C ILE A 796 -5.92 -19.41 9.64
N MET A 797 -4.85 -19.91 10.30
CA MET A 797 -3.82 -20.72 9.64
C MET A 797 -4.39 -21.91 8.91
N SER A 798 -5.30 -22.64 9.55
CA SER A 798 -6.00 -23.77 8.95
C SER A 798 -6.77 -23.37 7.68
N GLN A 799 -7.52 -22.27 7.73
CA GLN A 799 -8.38 -21.86 6.60
C GLN A 799 -7.66 -21.10 5.47
N ILE A 800 -6.44 -20.61 5.69
CA ILE A 800 -5.59 -20.18 4.58
C ILE A 800 -4.92 -21.35 3.83
N GLY A 801 -5.05 -22.58 4.37
CA GLY A 801 -4.41 -23.77 3.83
C GLY A 801 -2.99 -24.01 4.35
N SER A 802 -2.61 -23.42 5.50
CA SER A 802 -1.32 -23.68 6.16
C SER A 802 -1.44 -24.83 7.16
N PHE A 803 -0.36 -25.56 7.38
CA PHE A 803 -0.26 -26.45 8.52
C PHE A 803 -0.24 -25.64 9.82
N ILE A 804 -0.62 -26.28 10.93
CA ILE A 804 -0.88 -25.64 12.22
C ILE A 804 0.07 -26.13 13.32
N PRO A 805 0.38 -25.31 14.33
CA PRO A 805 1.23 -25.68 15.46
C PRO A 805 0.53 -26.63 16.46
N CYS A 806 0.12 -27.80 16.01
CA CYS A 806 -0.58 -28.82 16.79
C CYS A 806 -0.14 -30.22 16.35
N ASP A 807 -0.55 -31.25 17.12
CA ASP A 807 -0.35 -32.63 16.72
C ASP A 807 -1.25 -33.06 15.55
N LYS A 808 -0.85 -34.10 14.82
CA LYS A 808 -1.53 -34.66 13.62
C LYS A 808 -2.99 -35.06 13.84
N ASN A 809 -3.38 -35.37 15.09
CA ASN A 809 -4.73 -35.81 15.45
C ASN A 809 -5.67 -34.63 15.80
N SER A 810 -5.29 -33.40 15.50
CA SER A 810 -6.12 -32.24 15.71
C SER A 810 -7.21 -32.14 14.64
N ILE A 811 -8.42 -31.75 15.05
CA ILE A 811 -9.60 -31.63 14.18
C ILE A 811 -10.11 -30.18 14.30
N LEU A 812 -10.34 -29.56 13.16
CA LEU A 812 -10.87 -28.19 13.10
C LEU A 812 -12.08 -28.11 12.16
N GLY A 813 -13.10 -27.39 12.64
CA GLY A 813 -14.23 -27.00 11.83
C GLY A 813 -13.89 -25.86 10.89
N ILE A 814 -14.64 -25.75 9.80
CA ILE A 814 -14.60 -24.60 8.91
C ILE A 814 -15.60 -23.57 9.40
N PHE A 815 -15.11 -22.35 9.61
CA PHE A 815 -15.94 -21.23 10.06
C PHE A 815 -16.14 -20.24 8.90
N ASN A 816 -17.35 -19.69 8.82
CA ASN A 816 -17.70 -18.65 7.86
C ASN A 816 -17.36 -17.25 8.37
N ASN A 817 -17.34 -17.10 9.72
CA ASN A 817 -16.95 -15.87 10.39
C ASN A 817 -16.12 -16.16 11.63
N ILE A 818 -15.15 -15.27 11.88
CA ILE A 818 -14.33 -15.25 13.09
C ILE A 818 -14.53 -13.86 13.71
N CYS A 819 -15.15 -13.83 14.89
CA CYS A 819 -15.44 -12.61 15.63
C CYS A 819 -14.58 -12.58 16.89
N ILE A 820 -13.96 -11.43 17.16
CA ILE A 820 -13.10 -11.28 18.33
C ILE A 820 -13.40 -9.96 19.06
N ARG A 821 -13.45 -10.06 20.39
CA ARG A 821 -13.48 -8.91 21.28
C ARG A 821 -12.46 -9.13 22.39
N ILE A 822 -11.38 -8.37 22.37
CA ILE A 822 -10.34 -8.32 23.40
C ILE A 822 -10.34 -6.91 23.97
N GLY A 823 -10.04 -6.76 25.28
CA GLY A 823 -10.09 -5.51 26.01
C GLY A 823 -9.52 -4.33 25.21
N SER A 824 -10.32 -3.28 25.04
CA SER A 824 -10.00 -2.12 24.26
C SER A 824 -8.91 -1.27 24.93
N ASN A 825 -7.92 -0.82 24.16
CA ASN A 825 -7.13 0.34 24.54
C ASN A 825 -8.04 1.58 24.45
N ASP A 826 -7.91 2.49 25.43
CA ASP A 826 -8.65 3.75 25.45
C ASP A 826 -8.46 4.51 24.13
N ASP A 827 -9.51 4.61 23.33
CA ASP A 827 -9.51 5.43 22.14
C ASP A 827 -10.01 6.85 22.49
N ILE A 828 -9.11 7.59 23.14
CA ILE A 828 -9.34 8.98 23.58
C ILE A 828 -9.79 9.88 22.42
N PHE A 829 -9.45 9.50 21.17
CA PHE A 829 -9.74 10.32 19.99
C PHE A 829 -11.18 10.23 19.50
N GLN A 830 -11.93 9.18 19.85
CA GLN A 830 -13.34 9.03 19.44
C GLN A 830 -14.31 9.71 20.42
N GLY A 831 -13.85 10.17 21.58
CA GLY A 831 -14.70 10.75 22.63
C GLY A 831 -15.74 9.79 23.20
N LYS A 832 -15.62 8.49 22.95
CA LYS A 832 -16.47 7.43 23.44
C LYS A 832 -15.86 6.80 24.67
N SER A 833 -16.67 6.47 25.66
CA SER A 833 -16.19 5.70 26.82
C SER A 833 -15.77 4.28 26.37
N THR A 834 -14.73 3.73 26.98
CA THR A 834 -14.29 2.33 26.77
C THR A 834 -15.43 1.34 26.87
N PHE A 835 -16.34 1.55 27.81
CA PHE A 835 -17.52 0.72 27.98
C PHE A 835 -18.51 0.80 26.81
N GLN A 836 -18.70 2.00 26.24
CA GLN A 836 -19.55 2.16 25.06
C GLN A 836 -18.99 1.42 23.85
N ILE A 837 -17.68 1.52 23.62
CA ILE A 837 -16.99 0.78 22.53
C ILE A 837 -17.17 -0.73 22.74
N GLU A 838 -16.99 -1.20 23.96
CA GLU A 838 -17.15 -2.61 24.34
C GLU A 838 -18.55 -3.15 23.98
N LEU A 839 -19.59 -2.40 24.32
CA LEU A 839 -20.97 -2.80 24.01
C LEU A 839 -21.28 -2.74 22.50
N MET A 840 -20.69 -1.79 21.78
CA MET A 840 -20.85 -1.67 20.33
C MET A 840 -20.19 -2.84 19.59
N GLU A 841 -18.99 -3.25 20.02
CA GLU A 841 -18.31 -4.43 19.48
C GLU A 841 -19.13 -5.70 19.76
N CYS A 842 -19.63 -5.83 20.99
CA CYS A 842 -20.50 -6.94 21.37
C CYS A 842 -21.77 -6.99 20.50
N LYS A 843 -22.43 -5.85 20.27
CA LYS A 843 -23.59 -5.75 19.38
C LYS A 843 -23.25 -6.21 17.95
N LYS A 844 -22.12 -5.74 17.40
CA LYS A 844 -21.67 -6.16 16.06
C LYS A 844 -21.51 -7.68 15.97
N ILE A 845 -20.91 -8.30 16.99
CA ILE A 845 -20.76 -9.76 17.06
C ILE A 845 -22.12 -10.44 17.03
N LEU A 846 -23.07 -9.98 17.85
CA LEU A 846 -24.42 -10.53 17.91
C LEU A 846 -25.15 -10.40 16.57
N ASP A 847 -25.07 -9.26 15.91
CA ASP A 847 -25.71 -9.02 14.60
C ASP A 847 -25.13 -9.97 13.52
N ILE A 848 -23.82 -10.16 13.47
CA ILE A 848 -23.14 -11.09 12.55
C ILE A 848 -23.59 -12.53 12.82
N VAL A 849 -23.63 -12.95 14.07
CA VAL A 849 -23.98 -14.31 14.45
C VAL A 849 -25.45 -14.62 14.18
N LEU A 850 -26.35 -13.66 14.39
CA LEU A 850 -27.78 -13.79 14.05
C LEU A 850 -27.98 -14.01 12.56
N ASN A 851 -27.33 -13.20 11.71
CA ASN A 851 -27.41 -13.33 10.26
C ASN A 851 -26.85 -14.69 9.78
N ASN A 852 -25.81 -15.20 10.43
CA ASN A 852 -25.19 -16.48 10.07
C ASN A 852 -26.01 -17.68 10.51
N ASP A 853 -26.61 -17.66 11.70
CA ASP A 853 -27.45 -18.76 12.19
C ASP A 853 -28.68 -18.95 11.30
N GLN A 854 -29.29 -17.85 10.81
CA GLN A 854 -30.36 -17.88 9.83
C GLN A 854 -29.96 -18.57 8.51
N ASN A 855 -28.69 -18.47 8.12
CA ASN A 855 -28.13 -19.04 6.90
C ASN A 855 -27.39 -20.37 7.14
N ASN A 856 -27.47 -20.97 8.32
CA ASN A 856 -26.73 -22.19 8.74
C ASN A 856 -25.21 -22.09 8.53
N LYS A 857 -24.63 -20.90 8.75
CA LYS A 857 -23.19 -20.64 8.64
C LYS A 857 -22.50 -20.73 10.00
N ASN A 858 -21.32 -21.39 10.06
CA ASN A 858 -20.56 -21.55 11.29
C ASN A 858 -19.84 -20.25 11.71
N SER A 859 -19.86 -19.93 13.00
CA SER A 859 -19.19 -18.75 13.57
C SER A 859 -18.31 -19.12 14.77
N LEU A 860 -17.06 -18.61 14.77
CA LEU A 860 -16.16 -18.66 15.92
C LEU A 860 -16.19 -17.30 16.64
N ILE A 861 -16.49 -17.35 17.94
CA ILE A 861 -16.65 -16.15 18.77
C ILE A 861 -15.63 -16.20 19.90
N LEU A 862 -14.80 -15.16 20.00
CA LEU A 862 -13.75 -15.00 20.97
C LEU A 862 -13.99 -13.72 21.79
N ILE A 863 -14.41 -13.87 23.07
CA ILE A 863 -14.74 -12.74 23.95
C ILE A 863 -13.83 -12.76 25.17
N ASP A 864 -13.12 -11.66 25.42
CA ASP A 864 -12.24 -11.47 26.55
C ASP A 864 -12.75 -10.35 27.47
N GLU A 865 -13.05 -10.71 28.73
CA GLU A 865 -13.38 -9.82 29.85
C GLU A 865 -14.53 -8.83 29.58
N LEU A 866 -15.67 -9.31 29.08
CA LEU A 866 -16.87 -8.50 28.86
C LEU A 866 -17.43 -7.95 30.18
N GLY A 867 -17.78 -6.66 30.24
CA GLY A 867 -18.37 -6.01 31.42
C GLY A 867 -17.36 -5.40 32.38
N ARG A 868 -16.10 -5.27 32.00
CA ARG A 868 -15.04 -4.69 32.87
C ARG A 868 -15.11 -3.16 32.99
N GLY A 869 -15.69 -2.47 31.99
CA GLY A 869 -15.72 -1.02 31.91
C GLY A 869 -16.79 -0.31 32.75
N THR A 870 -17.55 -1.04 33.58
CA THR A 870 -18.65 -0.53 34.43
C THR A 870 -18.58 -1.06 35.86
N SER A 871 -19.64 -0.85 36.67
CA SER A 871 -19.73 -1.42 38.02
C SER A 871 -19.69 -2.96 37.96
N THR A 872 -19.15 -3.60 39.00
CA THR A 872 -19.01 -5.06 39.04
C THR A 872 -20.37 -5.78 38.91
N THR A 873 -21.43 -5.19 39.45
CA THR A 873 -22.80 -5.74 39.39
C THR A 873 -23.40 -5.62 38.00
N ASP A 874 -23.26 -4.44 37.35
CA ASP A 874 -23.79 -4.21 36.01
C ASP A 874 -22.99 -5.01 34.98
N GLY A 875 -21.67 -5.04 35.14
CA GLY A 875 -20.78 -5.81 34.26
C GLY A 875 -21.08 -7.32 34.31
N LEU A 876 -21.27 -7.87 35.51
CA LEU A 876 -21.72 -9.25 35.69
C LEU A 876 -23.06 -9.50 35.02
N SER A 877 -24.05 -8.59 35.25
CA SER A 877 -25.41 -8.76 34.72
C SER A 877 -25.39 -8.75 33.17
N ILE A 878 -24.58 -7.90 32.55
CA ILE A 878 -24.43 -7.86 31.10
C ILE A 878 -23.75 -9.13 30.59
N ALA A 879 -22.61 -9.52 31.19
CA ALA A 879 -21.90 -10.73 30.81
C ALA A 879 -22.75 -11.99 30.96
N TRP A 880 -23.54 -12.08 32.03
CA TRP A 880 -24.52 -13.14 32.25
C TRP A 880 -25.57 -13.19 31.15
N SER A 881 -26.18 -12.04 30.83
CA SER A 881 -27.23 -11.95 29.82
C SER A 881 -26.75 -12.27 28.43
N VAL A 882 -25.53 -11.82 28.05
CA VAL A 882 -24.90 -12.15 26.76
C VAL A 882 -24.60 -13.63 26.65
N LEU A 883 -24.08 -14.24 27.73
CA LEU A 883 -23.79 -15.67 27.75
C LEU A 883 -25.08 -16.49 27.66
N ASP A 884 -26.11 -16.12 28.43
CA ASP A 884 -27.44 -16.74 28.40
C ASP A 884 -28.08 -16.62 27.01
N TYR A 885 -27.91 -15.49 26.36
CA TYR A 885 -28.37 -15.27 24.98
C TYR A 885 -27.70 -16.22 23.98
N PHE A 886 -26.38 -16.46 24.09
CA PHE A 886 -25.68 -17.45 23.27
C PHE A 886 -26.14 -18.89 23.53
N ILE A 887 -26.51 -19.21 24.77
CA ILE A 887 -26.99 -20.56 25.15
C ILE A 887 -28.35 -20.85 24.53
N ASN A 888 -29.28 -19.86 24.58
CA ASN A 888 -30.68 -20.08 24.31
C ASN A 888 -31.09 -19.80 22.86
N ASN A 889 -30.41 -18.88 22.16
CA ASN A 889 -30.90 -18.39 20.89
C ASN A 889 -30.14 -18.94 19.66
N PHE A 890 -29.04 -19.66 19.83
CA PHE A 890 -28.30 -20.17 18.69
C PHE A 890 -28.27 -21.71 18.64
N ASN A 891 -28.42 -22.22 17.43
CA ASN A 891 -28.33 -23.64 17.13
C ASN A 891 -26.87 -24.13 17.26
N ASN A 892 -26.55 -25.30 16.68
CA ASN A 892 -25.21 -25.93 16.79
C ASN A 892 -24.11 -25.28 15.92
N ASN A 893 -24.36 -24.10 15.35
CA ASN A 893 -23.46 -23.45 14.37
C ASN A 893 -22.45 -22.45 14.99
N ILE A 894 -22.37 -22.42 16.33
CA ILE A 894 -21.44 -21.53 17.04
C ILE A 894 -20.39 -22.29 17.83
N ALA A 895 -19.21 -21.73 17.94
CA ALA A 895 -18.15 -22.10 18.85
C ALA A 895 -17.70 -20.85 19.62
N VAL A 896 -17.86 -20.83 20.95
CA VAL A 896 -17.62 -19.65 21.77
C VAL A 896 -16.53 -19.93 22.80
N LEU A 897 -15.49 -19.08 22.82
CA LEU A 897 -14.54 -18.98 23.92
C LEU A 897 -14.81 -17.67 24.68
N PHE A 898 -15.17 -17.80 25.94
CA PHE A 898 -15.55 -16.69 26.80
C PHE A 898 -14.62 -16.62 28.01
N ILE A 899 -13.73 -15.61 28.04
CA ILE A 899 -12.82 -15.35 29.16
C ILE A 899 -13.49 -14.37 30.11
N THR A 900 -13.45 -14.68 31.41
CA THR A 900 -14.06 -13.81 32.42
C THR A 900 -13.34 -13.87 33.77
N HIS A 901 -13.50 -12.79 34.54
CA HIS A 901 -13.14 -12.73 35.97
C HIS A 901 -14.34 -12.97 36.88
N PHE A 902 -15.55 -13.02 36.34
CA PHE A 902 -16.76 -13.23 37.12
C PHE A 902 -16.95 -14.72 37.41
N LYS A 903 -16.56 -15.15 38.63
CA LYS A 903 -16.75 -16.55 39.09
C LYS A 903 -18.18 -17.03 39.04
N GLN A 904 -19.15 -16.12 39.22
CA GLN A 904 -20.59 -16.48 39.22
C GLN A 904 -21.01 -17.11 37.87
N LEU A 905 -20.34 -16.80 36.79
CA LEU A 905 -20.63 -17.38 35.46
C LEU A 905 -20.26 -18.87 35.38
N GLU A 906 -19.37 -19.39 36.25
CA GLU A 906 -18.99 -20.80 36.27
C GLU A 906 -20.19 -21.71 36.58
N LYS A 907 -21.25 -21.18 37.23
CA LYS A 907 -22.50 -21.89 37.49
C LYS A 907 -23.27 -22.35 36.23
N PHE A 908 -23.00 -21.74 35.08
CA PHE A 908 -23.62 -22.13 33.81
C PHE A 908 -23.31 -23.58 33.41
N GLU A 909 -22.18 -24.15 33.80
CA GLU A 909 -21.85 -25.56 33.53
C GLU A 909 -22.94 -26.49 34.13
N ASN A 910 -23.31 -26.24 35.37
CA ASN A 910 -24.35 -27.01 36.08
C ASN A 910 -25.76 -26.70 35.55
N LEU A 911 -26.03 -25.41 35.20
CA LEU A 911 -27.36 -24.97 34.73
C LEU A 911 -27.70 -25.46 33.32
N THR A 912 -26.68 -25.67 32.47
CA THR A 912 -26.88 -25.95 31.04
C THR A 912 -26.69 -27.42 30.65
N ASN A 913 -26.45 -28.31 31.61
CA ASN A 913 -26.21 -29.74 31.35
C ASN A 913 -25.15 -29.99 30.27
N GLY A 914 -24.02 -29.24 30.30
CA GLY A 914 -22.86 -29.46 29.48
C GLY A 914 -22.77 -28.64 28.21
N ILE A 915 -23.66 -27.70 27.91
CA ILE A 915 -23.51 -26.74 26.79
C ILE A 915 -22.35 -25.80 27.09
N VAL A 916 -22.20 -25.35 28.34
CA VAL A 916 -21.04 -24.57 28.81
C VAL A 916 -20.10 -25.50 29.53
N LYS A 917 -18.80 -25.42 29.23
CA LYS A 917 -17.77 -26.15 29.93
C LYS A 917 -16.74 -25.17 30.51
N ASN A 918 -16.48 -25.36 31.82
CA ASN A 918 -15.51 -24.50 32.50
C ASN A 918 -14.08 -25.03 32.32
N TYR A 919 -13.18 -24.06 32.09
CA TYR A 919 -11.75 -24.26 32.06
C TYR A 919 -11.06 -23.20 32.91
N PHE A 920 -9.89 -23.50 33.42
CA PHE A 920 -9.06 -22.51 34.10
C PHE A 920 -7.58 -22.65 33.71
N MET A 921 -6.85 -21.53 33.72
CA MET A 921 -5.41 -21.54 33.54
C MET A 921 -4.74 -22.01 34.83
N GLY A 922 -4.01 -23.12 34.72
CA GLY A 922 -3.40 -23.79 35.85
C GLY A 922 -2.29 -22.98 36.52
N TYR A 923 -2.18 -23.17 37.79
CA TYR A 923 -1.14 -22.61 38.65
C TYR A 923 -0.77 -23.63 39.74
N LYS A 924 0.38 -23.47 40.37
CA LYS A 924 0.85 -24.24 41.53
C LYS A 924 1.28 -23.26 42.63
N LEU A 925 0.85 -23.51 43.82
CA LEU A 925 1.38 -22.83 45.01
C LEU A 925 2.66 -23.54 45.39
N ILE A 926 3.76 -22.82 45.42
CA ILE A 926 5.09 -23.33 45.85
C ILE A 926 5.17 -23.27 47.40
N ASN A 927 4.69 -22.17 47.98
CA ASN A 927 4.56 -21.88 49.39
C ASN A 927 3.22 -21.15 49.59
N GLU A 928 2.80 -20.95 50.86
CA GLU A 928 1.58 -20.18 51.18
C GLU A 928 1.50 -18.80 50.52
N ASN A 929 2.66 -18.22 50.12
CA ASN A 929 2.80 -16.88 49.59
C ASN A 929 3.32 -16.77 48.15
N ASP A 930 3.67 -17.89 47.47
CA ASP A 930 4.27 -17.86 46.15
C ASP A 930 3.49 -18.72 45.13
N LEU A 931 3.08 -18.07 44.04
CA LEU A 931 2.30 -18.67 42.96
C LEU A 931 3.15 -18.81 41.70
N MET A 932 3.19 -20.03 41.16
CA MET A 932 3.81 -20.31 39.86
C MET A 932 2.75 -20.63 38.83
N PHE A 933 2.72 -19.88 37.72
CA PHE A 933 1.85 -20.18 36.60
C PHE A 933 2.35 -21.40 35.85
N THR A 934 1.46 -22.36 35.59
CA THR A 934 1.78 -23.54 34.78
C THR A 934 1.50 -23.30 33.30
N TYR A 935 0.75 -22.23 32.94
CA TYR A 935 0.29 -21.91 31.58
C TYR A 935 -0.45 -23.08 30.91
N LYS A 936 -0.93 -24.02 31.65
CA LYS A 936 -1.66 -25.20 31.18
C LYS A 936 -3.16 -25.00 31.39
N LEU A 937 -3.94 -25.19 30.34
CA LEU A 937 -5.41 -25.15 30.39
C LEU A 937 -5.91 -26.45 31.04
N THR A 938 -6.69 -26.35 32.09
CA THR A 938 -7.26 -27.49 32.81
C THR A 938 -8.78 -27.39 32.87
N PRO A 939 -9.54 -28.50 32.70
CA PRO A 939 -11.00 -28.50 32.91
C PRO A 939 -11.36 -28.22 34.38
N GLY A 940 -12.48 -27.53 34.61
CA GLY A 940 -12.98 -27.17 35.91
C GLY A 940 -12.89 -25.68 36.24
N SER A 941 -13.14 -25.35 37.53
CA SER A 941 -13.14 -23.97 38.02
C SER A 941 -11.96 -23.68 38.95
N SER A 942 -11.55 -22.39 38.99
CA SER A 942 -10.42 -21.96 39.82
C SER A 942 -10.85 -21.62 41.26
N ASN A 943 -10.21 -22.24 42.25
CA ASN A 943 -10.49 -21.97 43.66
C ASN A 943 -9.65 -20.77 44.15
N GLY A 944 -10.23 -19.59 44.31
CA GLY A 944 -9.59 -18.40 44.90
C GLY A 944 -9.49 -17.17 43.97
N SER A 945 -9.16 -16.04 44.60
CA SER A 945 -8.81 -14.80 43.86
C SER A 945 -7.29 -14.58 44.00
N TYR A 946 -6.60 -14.37 42.83
CA TYR A 946 -5.13 -14.34 42.79
C TYR A 946 -4.55 -12.97 42.50
N GLY A 947 -5.39 -11.91 42.52
CA GLY A 947 -5.00 -10.55 42.24
C GLY A 947 -3.84 -10.05 43.13
N ILE A 948 -3.87 -10.45 44.41
CA ILE A 948 -2.85 -10.01 45.38
C ILE A 948 -1.49 -10.71 45.12
N TYR A 949 -1.51 -11.97 44.68
CA TYR A 949 -0.28 -12.67 44.26
C TYR A 949 0.29 -12.05 42.98
N CYS A 950 -0.57 -11.67 42.04
CA CYS A 950 -0.11 -10.94 40.84
C CYS A 950 0.50 -9.57 41.19
N ALA A 951 -0.07 -8.86 42.18
CA ALA A 951 0.45 -7.59 42.67
C ALA A 951 1.87 -7.77 43.29
N LYS A 952 2.09 -8.86 44.07
CA LYS A 952 3.41 -9.22 44.60
C LYS A 952 4.41 -9.50 43.47
N LEU A 953 4.02 -10.30 42.46
CA LEU A 953 4.87 -10.61 41.31
C LEU A 953 5.19 -9.38 40.46
N SER A 954 4.32 -8.36 40.45
CA SER A 954 4.53 -7.08 39.77
C SER A 954 5.46 -6.12 40.55
N GLY A 955 5.96 -6.54 41.72
CA GLY A 955 6.93 -5.77 42.54
C GLY A 955 6.27 -4.71 43.43
N LEU A 956 4.97 -4.82 43.76
CA LEU A 956 4.38 -3.93 44.79
C LEU A 956 5.03 -4.18 46.16
N PRO A 957 5.25 -3.12 46.96
CA PRO A 957 5.86 -3.25 48.30
C PRO A 957 5.08 -4.23 49.19
N GLU A 958 5.77 -5.06 49.92
CA GLU A 958 5.15 -6.09 50.80
C GLU A 958 4.16 -5.55 51.83
N ILE A 959 4.37 -4.33 52.32
CA ILE A 959 3.47 -3.64 53.24
C ILE A 959 2.06 -3.48 52.60
N ILE A 960 2.01 -3.09 51.29
CA ILE A 960 0.77 -2.93 50.57
C ILE A 960 0.12 -4.28 50.28
N VAL A 961 0.91 -5.31 49.91
CA VAL A 961 0.44 -6.68 49.64
C VAL A 961 -0.15 -7.32 50.90
N ASN A 962 0.53 -7.20 52.04
CA ASN A 962 0.04 -7.74 53.33
C ASN A 962 -1.24 -7.04 53.75
N ARG A 963 -1.33 -5.71 53.60
CA ARG A 963 -2.54 -4.95 53.94
C ARG A 963 -3.71 -5.32 53.03
N SER A 964 -3.42 -5.55 51.71
CA SER A 964 -4.45 -6.02 50.76
C SER A 964 -5.00 -7.39 51.14
N ASN A 965 -4.17 -8.32 51.62
CA ASN A 965 -4.60 -9.62 52.10
C ASN A 965 -5.54 -9.49 53.31
N GLU A 966 -5.18 -8.66 54.31
CA GLU A 966 -6.05 -8.42 55.47
C GLU A 966 -7.41 -7.87 55.10
N ILE A 967 -7.45 -6.94 54.12
CA ILE A 967 -8.70 -6.32 53.65
C ILE A 967 -9.53 -7.34 52.85
N SER A 968 -8.92 -8.14 51.99
CA SER A 968 -9.61 -9.18 51.20
C SER A 968 -10.27 -10.20 52.13
N ASN A 969 -9.54 -10.73 53.14
CA ASN A 969 -10.04 -11.70 54.10
C ASN A 969 -11.22 -11.12 54.92
N LYS A 970 -11.18 -9.82 55.26
CA LYS A 970 -12.29 -9.16 55.96
C LYS A 970 -13.51 -8.96 55.06
N MET A 971 -13.33 -8.76 53.77
CA MET A 971 -14.43 -8.62 52.79
C MET A 971 -15.11 -10.01 52.57
N GLU A 972 -14.33 -11.07 52.34
CA GLU A 972 -14.84 -12.42 52.14
C GLU A 972 -15.60 -12.91 53.38
N SER A 973 -15.07 -12.66 54.58
CA SER A 973 -15.75 -13.02 55.83
C SER A 973 -17.06 -12.26 56.04
N LYS A 974 -17.15 -10.99 55.56
CA LYS A 974 -18.37 -10.20 55.63
C LYS A 974 -19.45 -10.70 54.67
N ASP A 975 -19.07 -11.14 53.49
CA ASP A 975 -19.99 -11.70 52.49
C ASP A 975 -20.55 -13.05 52.96
N ILE A 976 -19.71 -13.94 53.48
CA ILE A 976 -20.15 -15.21 54.11
C ILE A 976 -21.11 -14.93 55.26
N LEU A 977 -20.82 -13.98 56.13
CA LEU A 977 -21.71 -13.59 57.24
C LEU A 977 -23.04 -13.03 56.74
N ASN A 978 -23.06 -12.30 55.64
CA ASN A 978 -24.32 -11.78 55.06
C ASN A 978 -25.15 -12.91 54.42
N GLU A 979 -24.50 -13.88 53.77
CA GLU A 979 -25.16 -15.07 53.24
C GLU A 979 -25.74 -15.93 54.36
N LEU A 980 -24.98 -16.17 55.43
CA LEU A 980 -25.48 -16.90 56.63
C LEU A 980 -26.64 -16.18 57.31
N LYS A 981 -26.67 -14.83 57.39
CA LYS A 981 -27.79 -14.05 57.87
C LYS A 981 -29.03 -14.22 56.98
N LYS A 982 -28.88 -14.27 55.65
CA LYS A 982 -30.01 -14.56 54.74
C LYS A 982 -30.54 -15.96 54.96
N VAL A 983 -29.70 -16.99 55.05
CA VAL A 983 -30.07 -18.37 55.36
C VAL A 983 -30.81 -18.45 56.71
N LYS A 984 -30.24 -17.81 57.76
CA LYS A 984 -30.87 -17.77 59.10
C LYS A 984 -32.24 -17.08 59.06
N LYS A 985 -32.41 -16.04 58.26
CA LYS A 985 -33.71 -15.35 58.08
C LYS A 985 -34.71 -16.28 57.38
N LEU A 986 -34.30 -17.00 56.32
CA LEU A 986 -35.17 -17.97 55.63
C LEU A 986 -35.58 -19.17 56.54
N ILE A 987 -34.66 -19.63 57.36
CA ILE A 987 -34.97 -20.69 58.37
C ILE A 987 -35.98 -20.16 59.40
N ASN A 988 -35.79 -18.94 59.91
CA ASN A 988 -36.66 -18.36 60.93
C ASN A 988 -38.09 -18.02 60.40
N THR A 989 -38.23 -17.76 59.10
CA THR A 989 -39.52 -17.49 58.46
C THR A 989 -40.20 -18.77 58.01
N LYS A 990 -39.68 -19.97 58.28
CA LYS A 990 -40.20 -21.28 57.85
C LYS A 990 -40.48 -21.40 56.36
N GLU A 991 -39.83 -20.58 55.53
CA GLU A 991 -39.99 -20.61 54.10
C GLU A 991 -39.05 -21.69 53.49
N MET A 992 -39.30 -22.95 53.75
CA MET A 992 -38.51 -24.09 53.33
C MET A 992 -38.35 -24.16 51.82
N TYR A 993 -39.31 -23.70 51.03
CA TYR A 993 -39.27 -23.64 49.58
C TYR A 993 -38.21 -22.60 49.08
N LYS A 994 -38.15 -21.44 49.73
CA LYS A 994 -37.13 -20.44 49.41
C LYS A 994 -35.75 -20.83 49.86
N LEU A 995 -35.63 -21.66 50.89
CA LEU A 995 -34.39 -22.22 51.38
C LEU A 995 -33.84 -23.23 50.36
N HIS A 996 -34.67 -24.11 49.84
CA HIS A 996 -34.28 -25.07 48.80
C HIS A 996 -33.82 -24.36 47.53
N ASN A 997 -34.54 -23.38 47.04
CA ASN A 997 -34.14 -22.54 45.91
C ASN A 997 -32.87 -21.69 46.20
N PHE A 998 -32.62 -21.35 47.47
CA PHE A 998 -31.39 -20.61 47.84
C PHE A 998 -30.19 -21.55 47.90
N THR A 999 -30.32 -22.80 48.37
CA THR A 999 -29.25 -23.80 48.35
C THR A 999 -28.90 -24.31 46.95
N GLU A 1000 -29.88 -24.36 46.04
CA GLU A 1000 -29.60 -24.63 44.60
C GLU A 1000 -28.91 -23.48 43.89
N ARG A 1001 -29.01 -22.25 44.42
CA ARG A 1001 -28.33 -21.04 43.88
C ARG A 1001 -26.95 -20.78 44.49
N LEU A 1002 -26.61 -21.38 45.64
CA LEU A 1002 -25.26 -21.40 46.21
C LEU A 1002 -24.39 -22.47 45.54
#